data_5a0822eb361bc703fffaf74446dbf813
#
_entry.id   5a0822eb361bc703fffaf74446dbf813
#
_cell.length_a   1.000
_cell.length_b   1.000
_cell.length_c   1.000
_cell.angle_alpha   90.00
_cell.angle_beta   90.00
_cell.angle_gamma   90.00
#
_symmetry.space_group_name_H-M   'P 1'
#
loop_
_entity.id
_entity.type
_entity.pdbx_description
1 polymer ?
#
loop_
_entity_poly.entity_id
_entity_poly.type
_entity_poly.pdbx_seq_one_letter_code
_entity_poly.pdbx_strand_id
1 'polypeptide(L)'
;MGDNKNSPSSLKRSLGLGHVFVISTGGTISAGLFFLPSFAAAKAGPSAILAYLIAGLLALPAMLSVSELSTAMPRAGGLYYFLARALGPAGGTVTSVATWLSLVMKDAFALVAMSAYLALIGINLPSKLTAVILIVLFTLLNIVGSKTSASLQIAMVGFLLVVVIWFLTTGIPEVGNASGDLEPFFSKGSEGLIAAIGLVFVSYGGLTKVASMAEEVEDPSRNIPLGVILSLFVSTVVYTLGMLVVVAVIPQSDLYGDLAPLHTAAESYMPAIGAGFVIAAALAAFASAANAGILSAARYPMAMSRDGLMSGSFLKMSRFDTPIWGIVLTGLGMIVIVVAFGAGAIAKLASAFVLVKLALVNVAVIVLRSARINSYAPGFRSPLFPYMHIFGIILSIYLIFKLGLLPIVLVCVSIALTMIWFHYFGSKKAKQAAGAIHHIFERLGQAADTSVDREISAAMQSHGLRSEDDYAGLIARATVLSVPEDGDITEAATRASQILSNILRVEPEDVSERFLETGSLWIQPSDTHPTATPVAFFEETEIDHLVIVRSETGIVIPAEWGGRNEMVNALFFLAGTSSKPGKSLRLAGELAAYLHTDDAMVVAEASFESEVKEALLPGLEVGQYLLLPETEIGALIGKTMEELQVDEELHIEAIYRRGEIIQPVNETSLLADDQLTVIGPSGSLPTSAEIAEKFIKKPDLS
;
A
#
# COMPACT_ATOMS: atom_id res chain seq x y z
N MET A 1 4.40 24.66 19.17
CA MET A 1 5.22 23.71 18.36
C MET A 1 5.95 22.80 19.33
N GLY A 2 5.32 21.74 19.78
CA GLY A 2 5.88 20.69 20.64
C GLY A 2 5.73 19.37 19.91
N ASP A 3 6.84 18.69 19.66
CA ASP A 3 6.88 17.36 19.04
C ASP A 3 6.07 16.36 19.88
N ASN A 4 4.95 15.93 19.36
CA ASN A 4 4.12 14.88 19.95
C ASN A 4 4.82 13.51 19.72
N LYS A 5 5.51 12.99 20.73
CA LYS A 5 6.35 11.78 20.68
C LYS A 5 5.63 10.47 21.02
N ASN A 6 4.31 10.47 21.18
CA ASN A 6 3.57 9.33 21.73
C ASN A 6 2.33 8.88 20.94
N SER A 7 2.26 9.10 19.64
CA SER A 7 1.35 8.30 18.83
C SER A 7 2.07 7.01 18.38
N PRO A 8 1.44 5.80 18.45
CA PRO A 8 2.10 4.59 18.00
C PRO A 8 2.38 4.67 16.51
N SER A 9 3.65 5.02 16.21
CA SER A 9 4.38 4.80 14.95
C SER A 9 3.75 5.22 13.63
N SER A 10 3.27 6.45 13.47
CA SER A 10 3.31 7.05 12.14
C SER A 10 4.76 7.45 11.85
N LEU A 11 5.42 6.75 10.93
CA LEU A 11 6.77 7.12 10.50
C LEU A 11 6.73 8.55 9.96
N LYS A 12 7.68 9.40 10.40
CA LYS A 12 7.74 10.79 9.98
C LYS A 12 7.88 10.86 8.45
N ARG A 13 6.96 11.51 7.76
CA ARG A 13 7.07 11.78 6.32
C ARG A 13 8.24 12.73 6.09
N SER A 14 9.26 12.26 5.39
CA SER A 14 10.48 13.02 5.13
C SER A 14 11.07 12.74 3.75
N LEU A 15 10.44 11.86 2.96
CA LEU A 15 10.97 11.44 1.66
C LEU A 15 10.26 12.20 0.53
N GLY A 16 10.89 13.25 0.01
CA GLY A 16 10.42 13.94 -1.18
C GLY A 16 10.70 13.19 -2.49
N LEU A 17 10.29 13.74 -3.62
CA LEU A 17 10.44 13.15 -4.97
C LEU A 17 11.86 12.66 -5.27
N GLY A 18 12.88 13.43 -4.93
CA GLY A 18 14.29 13.06 -5.15
C GLY A 18 14.69 11.80 -4.40
N HIS A 19 14.20 11.61 -3.18
CA HIS A 19 14.44 10.41 -2.38
C HIS A 19 13.77 9.19 -3.02
N VAL A 20 12.51 9.31 -3.44
CA VAL A 20 11.76 8.24 -4.12
C VAL A 20 12.47 7.82 -5.40
N PHE A 21 12.92 8.79 -6.20
CA PHE A 21 13.70 8.53 -7.42
C PHE A 21 15.00 7.79 -7.13
N VAL A 22 15.81 8.27 -6.17
CA VAL A 22 17.11 7.66 -5.84
C VAL A 22 16.95 6.25 -5.29
N ILE A 23 16.00 6.02 -4.41
CA ILE A 23 15.74 4.71 -3.81
C ILE A 23 15.27 3.71 -4.88
N SER A 24 14.35 4.13 -5.75
CA SER A 24 13.83 3.30 -6.84
C SER A 24 14.93 2.99 -7.87
N THR A 25 15.70 4.00 -8.29
CA THR A 25 16.79 3.86 -9.26
C THR A 25 17.94 3.02 -8.70
N GLY A 26 18.39 3.30 -7.47
CA GLY A 26 19.44 2.53 -6.80
C GLY A 26 19.05 1.10 -6.50
N GLY A 27 17.76 0.85 -6.20
CA GLY A 27 17.22 -0.50 -6.07
C GLY A 27 17.15 -1.25 -7.41
N THR A 28 17.15 -0.53 -8.52
CA THR A 28 17.01 -1.06 -9.88
C THR A 28 18.37 -1.27 -10.53
N ILE A 29 19.19 -0.21 -10.67
CA ILE A 29 20.50 -0.28 -11.31
C ILE A 29 21.50 -1.00 -10.41
N SER A 30 21.77 -2.27 -10.69
CA SER A 30 22.71 -3.13 -9.99
C SER A 30 23.19 -4.24 -10.92
N ALA A 31 23.09 -5.53 -10.55
CA ALA A 31 23.48 -6.66 -11.37
C ALA A 31 22.83 -6.69 -12.75
N GLY A 32 21.66 -6.06 -12.92
CA GLY A 32 20.97 -5.92 -14.20
C GLY A 32 21.77 -5.13 -15.24
N LEU A 33 22.61 -4.18 -14.83
CA LEU A 33 23.48 -3.41 -15.71
C LEU A 33 24.88 -4.05 -15.82
N PHE A 34 25.47 -4.37 -14.68
CA PHE A 34 26.90 -4.74 -14.62
C PHE A 34 27.22 -6.20 -14.93
N PHE A 35 26.22 -7.11 -14.79
CA PHE A 35 26.47 -8.55 -14.85
C PHE A 35 25.55 -9.29 -15.84
N LEU A 36 24.28 -8.83 -16.00
CA LEU A 36 23.30 -9.50 -16.83
C LEU A 36 23.49 -9.33 -18.35
N PRO A 37 24.14 -8.28 -18.88
CA PRO A 37 24.29 -8.07 -20.33
C PRO A 37 24.86 -9.27 -21.08
N SER A 38 25.86 -9.96 -20.56
CA SER A 38 26.43 -11.14 -21.19
C SER A 38 25.44 -12.30 -21.32
N PHE A 39 24.61 -12.53 -20.32
CA PHE A 39 23.55 -13.55 -20.35
C PHE A 39 22.43 -13.18 -21.32
N ALA A 40 22.10 -11.90 -21.43
CA ALA A 40 21.12 -11.39 -22.39
C ALA A 40 21.64 -11.51 -23.83
N ALA A 41 22.91 -11.12 -24.08
CA ALA A 41 23.58 -11.25 -25.35
C ALA A 41 23.69 -12.72 -25.77
N ALA A 42 24.05 -13.63 -24.89
CA ALA A 42 24.11 -15.06 -25.18
C ALA A 42 22.74 -15.63 -25.62
N LYS A 43 21.62 -15.02 -25.23
CA LYS A 43 20.26 -15.41 -25.60
C LYS A 43 19.77 -14.78 -26.89
N ALA A 44 20.03 -13.49 -27.10
CA ALA A 44 19.44 -12.70 -28.19
C ALA A 44 20.46 -12.16 -29.19
N GLY A 45 21.76 -12.28 -28.91
CA GLY A 45 22.79 -11.59 -29.70
C GLY A 45 22.63 -10.07 -29.56
N PRO A 46 22.92 -9.31 -30.63
CA PRO A 46 22.78 -7.85 -30.61
C PRO A 46 21.37 -7.37 -30.30
N SER A 47 20.32 -8.10 -30.62
CA SER A 47 18.94 -7.74 -30.32
C SER A 47 18.64 -7.72 -28.82
N ALA A 48 19.55 -8.11 -27.94
CA ALA A 48 19.45 -7.91 -26.50
C ALA A 48 19.32 -6.42 -26.13
N ILE A 49 19.78 -5.50 -26.95
CA ILE A 49 19.56 -4.05 -26.81
C ILE A 49 18.05 -3.76 -26.76
N LEU A 50 17.31 -4.30 -27.73
CA LEU A 50 15.85 -4.19 -27.78
C LEU A 50 15.18 -4.93 -26.61
N ALA A 51 15.77 -6.02 -26.12
CA ALA A 51 15.22 -6.75 -24.98
C ALA A 51 15.12 -5.85 -23.72
N TYR A 52 16.15 -5.07 -23.44
CA TYR A 52 16.12 -4.11 -22.32
C TYR A 52 15.10 -2.99 -22.53
N LEU A 53 15.06 -2.39 -23.72
CA LEU A 53 14.09 -1.35 -24.06
C LEU A 53 12.65 -1.85 -23.90
N ILE A 54 12.36 -3.00 -24.54
CA ILE A 54 11.02 -3.58 -24.54
C ILE A 54 10.63 -4.00 -23.11
N ALA A 55 11.53 -4.63 -22.34
CA ALA A 55 11.25 -5.02 -20.96
C ALA A 55 10.91 -3.81 -20.08
N GLY A 56 11.59 -2.67 -20.27
CA GLY A 56 11.27 -1.42 -19.57
C GLY A 56 9.87 -0.90 -19.90
N LEU A 57 9.51 -0.89 -21.19
CA LEU A 57 8.17 -0.50 -21.62
C LEU A 57 7.09 -1.46 -21.08
N LEU A 58 7.36 -2.75 -21.11
CA LEU A 58 6.45 -3.79 -20.64
C LEU A 58 6.34 -3.84 -19.09
N ALA A 59 7.26 -3.23 -18.35
CA ALA A 59 7.15 -3.08 -16.91
C ALA A 59 6.18 -1.95 -16.50
N LEU A 60 5.87 -1.01 -17.41
CA LEU A 60 5.06 0.17 -17.14
C LEU A 60 3.68 -0.16 -16.52
N PRO A 61 2.87 -1.10 -17.03
CA PRO A 61 1.57 -1.44 -16.44
C PRO A 61 1.66 -1.77 -14.95
N ALA A 62 2.60 -2.62 -14.59
CA ALA A 62 2.77 -3.05 -13.22
C ALA A 62 3.32 -1.92 -12.31
N MET A 63 4.17 -1.03 -12.85
CA MET A 63 4.70 0.11 -12.09
C MET A 63 3.61 1.15 -11.81
N LEU A 64 2.70 1.39 -12.75
CA LEU A 64 1.54 2.23 -12.54
C LEU A 64 0.58 1.60 -11.52
N SER A 65 0.38 0.29 -11.57
CA SER A 65 -0.41 -0.45 -10.58
C SER A 65 0.20 -0.37 -9.17
N VAL A 66 1.53 -0.51 -9.04
CA VAL A 66 2.24 -0.31 -7.76
C VAL A 66 2.03 1.10 -7.23
N SER A 67 2.13 2.11 -8.11
CA SER A 67 1.92 3.50 -7.73
C SER A 67 0.50 3.74 -7.23
N GLU A 68 -0.50 3.18 -7.90
CA GLU A 68 -1.90 3.27 -7.48
C GLU A 68 -2.12 2.63 -6.10
N LEU A 69 -1.68 1.39 -5.90
CA LEU A 69 -1.82 0.70 -4.62
C LEU A 69 -1.08 1.41 -3.47
N SER A 70 0.10 1.95 -3.77
CA SER A 70 0.91 2.67 -2.77
C SER A 70 0.30 4.01 -2.36
N THR A 71 -0.47 4.66 -3.27
CA THR A 71 -1.19 5.90 -2.96
C THR A 71 -2.55 5.66 -2.31
N ALA A 72 -3.16 4.50 -2.56
CA ALA A 72 -4.40 4.10 -1.91
C ALA A 72 -4.18 3.68 -0.45
N MET A 73 -3.08 2.98 -0.18
CA MET A 73 -2.80 2.35 1.11
C MET A 73 -1.33 2.55 1.51
N PRO A 74 -0.87 3.78 1.83
CA PRO A 74 0.53 4.05 2.15
C PRO A 74 0.88 3.55 3.55
N ARG A 75 1.11 2.25 3.68
CA ARG A 75 1.46 1.58 4.95
C ARG A 75 2.73 0.76 4.82
N ALA A 76 3.51 0.67 5.89
CA ALA A 76 4.66 -0.22 5.97
C ALA A 76 4.21 -1.69 5.86
N GLY A 77 4.82 -2.42 4.94
CA GLY A 77 4.46 -3.81 4.62
C GLY A 77 4.52 -4.09 3.12
N GLY A 78 4.64 -3.02 2.33
CA GLY A 78 4.85 -3.08 0.89
C GLY A 78 3.75 -3.83 0.16
N LEU A 79 4.13 -4.55 -0.89
CA LEU A 79 3.18 -5.26 -1.75
C LEU A 79 2.36 -6.33 -1.02
N TYR A 80 2.88 -6.95 0.04
CA TYR A 80 2.14 -7.93 0.83
C TYR A 80 0.83 -7.33 1.35
N TYR A 81 0.92 -6.14 1.97
CA TYR A 81 -0.24 -5.48 2.57
C TYR A 81 -1.36 -5.28 1.55
N PHE A 82 -1.01 -4.74 0.37
CA PHE A 82 -1.99 -4.48 -0.70
C PHE A 82 -2.63 -5.75 -1.24
N LEU A 83 -1.82 -6.77 -1.46
CA LEU A 83 -2.25 -8.01 -2.09
C LEU A 83 -3.03 -8.92 -1.14
N ALA A 84 -2.73 -8.87 0.16
CA ALA A 84 -3.53 -9.55 1.17
C ALA A 84 -4.94 -8.95 1.25
N ARG A 85 -5.07 -7.62 1.20
CA ARG A 85 -6.37 -6.94 1.22
C ARG A 85 -7.16 -7.15 -0.08
N ALA A 86 -6.47 -7.23 -1.21
CA ALA A 86 -7.11 -7.52 -2.48
C ALA A 86 -7.58 -8.99 -2.58
N LEU A 87 -6.69 -9.94 -2.29
CA LEU A 87 -6.87 -11.37 -2.60
C LEU A 87 -7.21 -12.23 -1.39
N GLY A 88 -7.33 -11.63 -0.20
CA GLY A 88 -7.55 -12.33 1.05
C GLY A 88 -6.31 -13.05 1.60
N PRO A 89 -6.42 -13.74 2.77
CA PRO A 89 -5.26 -14.30 3.48
C PRO A 89 -4.49 -15.34 2.67
N ALA A 90 -5.17 -16.20 1.92
CA ALA A 90 -4.54 -17.22 1.05
C ALA A 90 -3.73 -16.56 -0.09
N GLY A 91 -4.37 -15.63 -0.83
CA GLY A 91 -3.72 -14.86 -1.89
C GLY A 91 -2.57 -14.02 -1.35
N GLY A 92 -2.74 -13.37 -0.21
CA GLY A 92 -1.72 -12.63 0.50
C GLY A 92 -0.51 -13.49 0.86
N THR A 93 -0.72 -14.71 1.36
CA THR A 93 0.36 -15.65 1.69
C THR A 93 1.17 -16.03 0.45
N VAL A 94 0.50 -16.43 -0.65
CA VAL A 94 1.16 -16.77 -1.92
C VAL A 94 1.98 -15.59 -2.44
N THR A 95 1.40 -14.41 -2.40
CA THR A 95 2.07 -13.19 -2.88
C THR A 95 3.25 -12.80 -2.02
N SER A 96 3.13 -12.94 -0.70
CA SER A 96 4.22 -12.66 0.23
C SER A 96 5.43 -13.55 -0.05
N VAL A 97 5.20 -14.86 -0.18
CA VAL A 97 6.26 -15.83 -0.48
C VAL A 97 6.87 -15.57 -1.86
N ALA A 98 6.04 -15.32 -2.88
CA ALA A 98 6.53 -15.01 -4.22
C ALA A 98 7.38 -13.72 -4.25
N THR A 99 6.96 -12.68 -3.51
CA THR A 99 7.72 -11.42 -3.43
C THR A 99 9.01 -11.61 -2.64
N TRP A 100 8.95 -12.34 -1.51
CA TRP A 100 10.13 -12.69 -0.72
C TRP A 100 11.14 -13.47 -1.57
N LEU A 101 10.72 -14.53 -2.29
CA LEU A 101 11.57 -15.30 -3.19
C LEU A 101 12.16 -14.42 -4.32
N SER A 102 11.36 -13.51 -4.89
CA SER A 102 11.84 -12.55 -5.89
C SER A 102 13.00 -11.70 -5.36
N LEU A 103 12.92 -11.21 -4.12
CA LEU A 103 13.98 -10.43 -3.48
C LEU A 103 15.19 -11.30 -3.14
N VAL A 104 14.98 -12.46 -2.52
CA VAL A 104 16.04 -13.41 -2.15
C VAL A 104 16.88 -13.80 -3.39
N MET A 105 16.22 -14.14 -4.50
CA MET A 105 16.92 -14.55 -5.74
C MET A 105 17.62 -13.38 -6.42
N LYS A 106 16.99 -12.18 -6.45
CA LYS A 106 17.60 -10.99 -7.03
C LYS A 106 18.86 -10.58 -6.27
N ASP A 107 18.80 -10.59 -4.92
CA ASP A 107 19.92 -10.16 -4.10
C ASP A 107 21.02 -11.23 -4.05
N ALA A 108 20.68 -12.53 -4.10
CA ALA A 108 21.63 -13.60 -4.31
C ALA A 108 22.37 -13.44 -5.65
N PHE A 109 21.65 -13.10 -6.73
CA PHE A 109 22.23 -12.80 -8.04
C PHE A 109 23.20 -11.61 -7.98
N ALA A 110 22.85 -10.56 -7.23
CA ALA A 110 23.72 -9.39 -7.03
C ALA A 110 25.02 -9.74 -6.28
N LEU A 111 24.97 -10.64 -5.28
CA LEU A 111 26.17 -11.05 -4.54
C LEU A 111 27.03 -12.05 -5.32
N VAL A 112 26.44 -12.86 -6.20
CA VAL A 112 27.19 -13.64 -7.20
C VAL A 112 27.89 -12.71 -8.19
N ALA A 113 27.21 -11.66 -8.66
CA ALA A 113 27.83 -10.64 -9.51
C ALA A 113 28.97 -9.92 -8.78
N MET A 114 28.77 -9.55 -7.51
CA MET A 114 29.81 -8.93 -6.68
C MET A 114 31.06 -9.81 -6.57
N SER A 115 30.91 -11.14 -6.48
CA SER A 115 32.04 -12.06 -6.41
C SER A 115 32.90 -12.02 -7.68
N ALA A 116 32.30 -11.84 -8.86
CA ALA A 116 33.03 -11.72 -10.12
C ALA A 116 33.84 -10.42 -10.18
N TYR A 117 33.28 -9.30 -9.72
CA TYR A 117 34.00 -8.02 -9.68
C TYR A 117 35.11 -7.99 -8.61
N LEU A 118 34.96 -8.70 -7.50
CA LEU A 118 36.02 -8.86 -6.50
C LEU A 118 37.21 -9.65 -7.04
N ALA A 119 36.97 -10.59 -7.95
CA ALA A 119 38.07 -11.32 -8.60
C ALA A 119 38.96 -10.39 -9.46
N LEU A 120 38.40 -9.32 -10.06
CA LEU A 120 39.15 -8.33 -10.85
C LEU A 120 40.15 -7.53 -9.99
N ILE A 121 39.91 -7.39 -8.71
CA ILE A 121 40.78 -6.69 -7.76
C ILE A 121 41.67 -7.64 -6.95
N GLY A 122 41.81 -8.89 -7.40
CA GLY A 122 42.75 -9.86 -6.84
C GLY A 122 42.18 -10.81 -5.78
N ILE A 123 40.87 -10.80 -5.49
CA ILE A 123 40.25 -11.75 -4.55
C ILE A 123 39.83 -13.00 -5.31
N ASN A 124 40.79 -13.90 -5.54
CA ASN A 124 40.63 -15.09 -6.37
C ASN A 124 40.15 -16.31 -5.57
N LEU A 125 38.95 -16.22 -5.02
CA LEU A 125 38.23 -17.35 -4.41
C LEU A 125 37.16 -17.91 -5.37
N PRO A 126 36.77 -19.20 -5.22
CA PRO A 126 35.65 -19.72 -6.00
C PRO A 126 34.40 -18.86 -5.86
N SER A 127 33.79 -18.46 -6.98
CA SER A 127 32.69 -17.47 -7.00
C SER A 127 31.53 -17.83 -6.05
N LYS A 128 31.15 -19.12 -5.96
CA LYS A 128 30.12 -19.57 -5.01
C LYS A 128 30.54 -19.35 -3.54
N LEU A 129 31.81 -19.64 -3.21
CA LEU A 129 32.32 -19.46 -1.85
C LEU A 129 32.35 -17.97 -1.48
N THR A 130 32.87 -17.12 -2.37
CA THR A 130 32.88 -15.68 -2.19
C THR A 130 31.45 -15.13 -1.98
N ALA A 131 30.50 -15.56 -2.81
CA ALA A 131 29.12 -15.14 -2.69
C ALA A 131 28.50 -15.57 -1.33
N VAL A 132 28.78 -16.80 -0.87
CA VAL A 132 28.32 -17.27 0.46
C VAL A 132 28.92 -16.44 1.58
N ILE A 133 30.23 -16.14 1.52
CA ILE A 133 30.90 -15.27 2.52
C ILE A 133 30.25 -13.88 2.53
N LEU A 134 29.96 -13.31 1.36
CA LEU A 134 29.28 -12.03 1.25
C LEU A 134 27.85 -12.08 1.81
N ILE A 135 27.09 -13.15 1.53
CA ILE A 135 25.74 -13.33 2.09
C ILE A 135 25.80 -13.34 3.62
N VAL A 136 26.73 -14.12 4.20
CA VAL A 136 26.89 -14.17 5.67
C VAL A 136 27.26 -12.80 6.22
N LEU A 137 28.22 -12.11 5.59
CA LEU A 137 28.65 -10.76 5.99
C LEU A 137 27.48 -9.77 5.98
N PHE A 138 26.73 -9.69 4.86
CA PHE A 138 25.59 -8.77 4.75
C PHE A 138 24.44 -9.16 5.68
N THR A 139 24.23 -10.46 5.93
CA THR A 139 23.25 -10.95 6.91
C THR A 139 23.60 -10.47 8.31
N LEU A 140 24.85 -10.63 8.73
CA LEU A 140 25.33 -10.17 10.04
C LEU A 140 25.26 -8.63 10.16
N LEU A 141 25.66 -7.88 9.12
CA LEU A 141 25.56 -6.43 9.10
C LEU A 141 24.09 -5.96 9.27
N ASN A 142 23.14 -6.64 8.63
CA ASN A 142 21.72 -6.30 8.77
C ASN A 142 21.14 -6.66 10.15
N ILE A 143 21.64 -7.71 10.82
CA ILE A 143 21.25 -8.02 12.22
C ILE A 143 21.73 -6.94 13.18
N VAL A 144 22.97 -6.44 13.01
CA VAL A 144 23.53 -5.38 13.83
C VAL A 144 22.87 -4.02 13.57
N GLY A 145 22.11 -3.91 12.47
CA GLY A 145 21.36 -2.70 12.12
C GLY A 145 22.26 -1.67 11.47
N SER A 146 22.49 -1.79 10.19
CA SER A 146 23.07 -0.69 9.42
C SER A 146 22.00 0.40 9.27
N LYS A 147 22.02 1.40 10.14
CA LYS A 147 21.39 2.70 9.87
C LYS A 147 22.16 3.36 8.73
N THR A 148 22.13 2.73 7.56
CA THR A 148 22.67 3.35 6.35
C THR A 148 21.82 4.59 6.12
N SER A 149 22.36 5.75 6.47
CA SER A 149 21.67 7.01 6.31
C SER A 149 21.14 7.11 4.88
N ALA A 150 19.93 7.59 4.70
CA ALA A 150 19.38 7.88 3.37
C ALA A 150 20.37 8.73 2.54
N SER A 151 21.14 9.60 3.21
CA SER A 151 22.20 10.40 2.62
C SER A 151 23.33 9.57 2.01
N LEU A 152 23.74 8.46 2.67
CA LEU A 152 24.75 7.57 2.10
C LEU A 152 24.22 6.83 0.86
N GLN A 153 23.00 6.38 0.90
CA GLN A 153 22.37 5.75 -0.25
C GLN A 153 22.25 6.72 -1.43
N ILE A 154 21.88 7.98 -1.17
CA ILE A 154 21.85 9.04 -2.18
C ILE A 154 23.25 9.25 -2.77
N ALA A 155 24.30 9.33 -1.92
CA ALA A 155 25.68 9.50 -2.37
C ALA A 155 26.15 8.32 -3.23
N MET A 156 25.83 7.07 -2.84
CA MET A 156 26.18 5.88 -3.61
C MET A 156 25.49 5.83 -4.98
N VAL A 157 24.19 6.16 -5.04
CA VAL A 157 23.45 6.20 -6.29
C VAL A 157 23.90 7.37 -7.16
N GLY A 158 24.18 8.52 -6.57
CA GLY A 158 24.76 9.67 -7.26
C GLY A 158 26.11 9.32 -7.90
N PHE A 159 27.01 8.70 -7.14
CA PHE A 159 28.29 8.21 -7.65
C PHE A 159 28.09 7.19 -8.79
N LEU A 160 27.21 6.22 -8.61
CA LEU A 160 26.85 5.25 -9.65
C LEU A 160 26.40 5.94 -10.95
N LEU A 161 25.48 6.89 -10.85
CA LEU A 161 24.96 7.59 -12.04
C LEU A 161 26.04 8.42 -12.74
N VAL A 162 26.93 9.08 -11.98
CA VAL A 162 28.05 9.82 -12.56
C VAL A 162 28.98 8.89 -13.34
N VAL A 163 29.34 7.74 -12.78
CA VAL A 163 30.21 6.76 -13.46
C VAL A 163 29.53 6.17 -14.68
N VAL A 164 28.24 5.86 -14.59
CA VAL A 164 27.45 5.33 -15.73
C VAL A 164 27.31 6.37 -16.84
N ILE A 165 27.07 7.65 -16.49
CA ILE A 165 27.03 8.74 -17.48
C ILE A 165 28.42 8.88 -18.15
N TRP A 166 29.51 8.82 -17.39
CA TRP A 166 30.84 8.84 -17.95
C TRP A 166 31.08 7.65 -18.89
N PHE A 167 30.73 6.43 -18.47
CA PHE A 167 30.81 5.22 -19.31
C PHE A 167 30.04 5.40 -20.63
N LEU A 168 28.81 5.93 -20.57
CA LEU A 168 27.97 6.12 -21.74
C LEU A 168 28.48 7.24 -22.67
N THR A 169 28.90 8.37 -22.12
CA THR A 169 29.36 9.52 -22.93
C THR A 169 30.67 9.21 -23.65
N THR A 170 31.53 8.39 -23.08
CA THR A 170 32.76 7.94 -23.73
C THR A 170 32.56 6.71 -24.62
N GLY A 171 31.58 5.84 -24.32
CA GLY A 171 31.34 4.60 -25.07
C GLY A 171 30.43 4.76 -26.29
N ILE A 172 29.45 5.70 -26.27
CA ILE A 172 28.54 5.91 -27.40
C ILE A 172 29.28 6.33 -28.68
N PRO A 173 30.31 7.20 -28.67
CA PRO A 173 31.09 7.51 -29.86
C PRO A 173 31.78 6.27 -30.46
N GLU A 174 32.20 5.32 -29.63
CA GLU A 174 32.85 4.08 -30.08
C GLU A 174 31.90 3.13 -30.82
N VAL A 175 30.59 3.24 -30.60
CA VAL A 175 29.59 2.46 -31.33
C VAL A 175 29.66 2.69 -32.83
N GLY A 176 29.96 3.93 -33.26
CA GLY A 176 30.14 4.26 -34.67
C GLY A 176 31.47 3.76 -35.26
N ASN A 177 32.49 3.59 -34.41
CA ASN A 177 33.82 3.12 -34.83
C ASN A 177 33.97 1.60 -34.71
N ALA A 178 33.07 0.95 -33.95
CA ALA A 178 33.14 -0.48 -33.72
C ALA A 178 32.89 -1.22 -35.01
N SER A 179 33.81 -2.05 -35.38
CA SER A 179 33.73 -2.99 -36.52
C SER A 179 32.76 -4.15 -36.24
N GLY A 180 31.64 -3.78 -35.73
CA GLY A 180 30.60 -4.39 -35.01
C GLY A 180 30.08 -5.71 -35.42
N ASP A 181 30.06 -6.52 -34.44
CA ASP A 181 29.21 -7.70 -34.30
C ASP A 181 27.73 -7.34 -34.12
N LEU A 182 27.27 -6.19 -34.64
CA LEU A 182 25.85 -5.83 -34.65
C LEU A 182 25.06 -6.54 -35.75
N GLU A 183 25.76 -7.15 -36.71
CA GLU A 183 25.14 -7.94 -37.79
C GLU A 183 25.47 -9.43 -37.65
N PRO A 184 24.50 -10.35 -37.84
CA PRO A 184 23.07 -10.04 -38.00
C PRO A 184 22.41 -9.64 -36.67
N PHE A 185 21.64 -8.52 -36.66
CA PHE A 185 21.05 -7.95 -35.44
C PHE A 185 20.15 -8.95 -34.70
N PHE A 186 19.37 -9.76 -35.43
CA PHE A 186 18.54 -10.83 -34.86
C PHE A 186 19.21 -12.19 -34.99
N SER A 187 20.48 -12.34 -34.62
CA SER A 187 21.28 -13.55 -34.76
C SER A 187 20.66 -14.81 -34.11
N LYS A 188 19.84 -14.65 -33.10
CA LYS A 188 19.09 -15.72 -32.38
C LYS A 188 17.59 -15.72 -32.68
N GLY A 189 17.15 -14.97 -33.68
CA GLY A 189 15.75 -14.84 -34.07
C GLY A 189 14.85 -14.18 -33.01
N SER A 190 13.55 -14.16 -33.28
CA SER A 190 12.56 -13.60 -32.38
C SER A 190 12.41 -14.37 -31.06
N GLU A 191 12.63 -15.69 -31.08
CA GLU A 191 12.56 -16.50 -29.84
C GLU A 191 13.67 -16.13 -28.86
N GLY A 192 14.88 -15.89 -29.37
CA GLY A 192 16.00 -15.42 -28.57
C GLY A 192 15.71 -14.06 -27.93
N LEU A 193 15.16 -13.13 -28.73
CA LEU A 193 14.75 -11.80 -28.22
C LEU A 193 13.71 -11.93 -27.10
N ILE A 194 12.65 -12.71 -27.30
CA ILE A 194 11.59 -12.88 -26.31
C ILE A 194 12.14 -13.52 -25.02
N ALA A 195 13.00 -14.54 -25.16
CA ALA A 195 13.65 -15.17 -24.01
C ALA A 195 14.55 -14.19 -23.24
N ALA A 196 15.25 -13.30 -23.95
CA ALA A 196 16.05 -12.25 -23.34
C ALA A 196 15.18 -11.19 -22.65
N ILE A 197 14.05 -10.77 -23.25
CA ILE A 197 13.06 -9.87 -22.61
C ILE A 197 12.64 -10.46 -21.26
N GLY A 198 12.24 -11.74 -21.23
CA GLY A 198 11.89 -12.42 -19.98
C GLY A 198 13.04 -12.41 -18.97
N LEU A 199 14.27 -12.72 -19.42
CA LEU A 199 15.44 -12.78 -18.56
C LEU A 199 15.81 -11.44 -17.93
N VAL A 200 15.74 -10.33 -18.67
CA VAL A 200 16.14 -9.01 -18.16
C VAL A 200 15.12 -8.36 -17.25
N PHE A 201 13.94 -8.95 -17.08
CA PHE A 201 12.93 -8.41 -16.14
C PHE A 201 13.42 -8.33 -14.70
N VAL A 202 14.35 -9.19 -14.27
CA VAL A 202 14.98 -9.09 -12.95
C VAL A 202 15.58 -7.71 -12.69
N SER A 203 16.07 -7.05 -13.75
CA SER A 203 16.66 -5.71 -13.67
C SER A 203 15.65 -4.67 -13.20
N TYR A 204 14.39 -4.76 -13.61
CA TYR A 204 13.31 -3.82 -13.26
C TYR A 204 12.62 -4.15 -11.93
N GLY A 205 12.92 -5.29 -11.31
CA GLY A 205 12.32 -5.73 -10.05
C GLY A 205 12.57 -4.81 -8.85
N GLY A 206 13.54 -3.90 -8.94
CA GLY A 206 13.88 -2.94 -7.88
C GLY A 206 12.91 -1.78 -7.73
N LEU A 207 12.19 -1.41 -8.79
CA LEU A 207 11.24 -0.29 -8.80
C LEU A 207 10.11 -0.46 -7.77
N THR A 208 9.74 -1.68 -7.45
CA THR A 208 8.69 -1.98 -6.47
C THR A 208 9.10 -1.72 -5.01
N LYS A 209 10.38 -1.40 -4.74
CA LYS A 209 10.85 -1.09 -3.36
C LYS A 209 10.17 0.15 -2.78
N VAL A 210 9.74 1.10 -3.61
CA VAL A 210 9.02 2.29 -3.17
C VAL A 210 7.74 1.95 -2.39
N ALA A 211 7.07 0.86 -2.75
CA ALA A 211 5.87 0.40 -2.04
C ALA A 211 6.11 0.12 -0.55
N SER A 212 7.32 -0.32 -0.17
CA SER A 212 7.65 -0.58 1.23
C SER A 212 7.99 0.68 2.04
N MET A 213 8.14 1.82 1.38
CA MET A 213 8.50 3.11 1.97
C MET A 213 7.40 4.17 1.76
N ALA A 214 6.25 3.77 1.20
CA ALA A 214 5.16 4.67 0.84
C ALA A 214 4.64 5.50 2.04
N GLU A 215 4.74 4.95 3.25
CA GLU A 215 4.39 5.59 4.52
C GLU A 215 5.26 6.82 4.84
N GLU A 216 6.53 6.79 4.45
CA GLU A 216 7.51 7.84 4.74
C GLU A 216 7.56 8.93 3.66
N VAL A 217 6.78 8.79 2.56
CA VAL A 217 6.81 9.70 1.42
C VAL A 217 5.93 10.94 1.68
N GLU A 218 6.50 12.11 1.46
CA GLU A 218 5.77 13.38 1.41
C GLU A 218 4.92 13.43 0.14
N ASP A 219 3.67 13.89 0.25
CA ASP A 219 2.71 13.94 -0.87
C ASP A 219 2.74 12.67 -1.73
N PRO A 220 2.33 11.50 -1.16
CA PRO A 220 2.45 10.22 -1.85
C PRO A 220 1.71 10.17 -3.18
N SER A 221 0.60 10.89 -3.30
CA SER A 221 -0.22 10.96 -4.51
C SER A 221 0.53 11.49 -5.73
N ARG A 222 1.51 12.36 -5.52
CA ARG A 222 2.34 12.97 -6.54
C ARG A 222 3.72 12.33 -6.63
N ASN A 223 4.41 12.20 -5.48
CA ASN A 223 5.83 11.85 -5.46
C ASN A 223 6.08 10.37 -5.76
N ILE A 224 5.14 9.46 -5.42
CA ILE A 224 5.29 8.04 -5.73
C ILE A 224 5.17 7.78 -7.23
N PRO A 225 4.07 8.17 -7.92
CA PRO A 225 3.94 7.92 -9.35
C PRO A 225 5.06 8.57 -10.17
N LEU A 226 5.37 9.84 -9.90
CA LEU A 226 6.42 10.56 -10.62
C LEU A 226 7.81 9.94 -10.39
N GLY A 227 8.14 9.59 -9.15
CA GLY A 227 9.41 8.99 -8.81
C GLY A 227 9.61 7.61 -9.45
N VAL A 228 8.57 6.79 -9.46
CA VAL A 228 8.59 5.45 -10.10
C VAL A 228 8.71 5.55 -11.62
N ILE A 229 7.92 6.42 -12.26
CA ILE A 229 7.97 6.61 -13.71
C ILE A 229 9.32 7.16 -14.14
N LEU A 230 9.84 8.19 -13.43
CA LEU A 230 11.15 8.77 -13.72
C LEU A 230 12.27 7.72 -13.55
N SER A 231 12.20 6.90 -12.49
CA SER A 231 13.17 5.83 -12.27
C SER A 231 13.08 4.75 -13.33
N LEU A 232 11.88 4.37 -13.77
CA LEU A 232 11.68 3.42 -14.86
C LEU A 232 12.29 3.97 -16.16
N PHE A 233 12.00 5.22 -16.50
CA PHE A 233 12.53 5.87 -17.70
C PHE A 233 14.07 5.91 -17.68
N VAL A 234 14.67 6.44 -16.62
CA VAL A 234 16.13 6.55 -16.49
C VAL A 234 16.78 5.17 -16.52
N SER A 235 16.24 4.20 -15.80
CA SER A 235 16.77 2.84 -15.80
C SER A 235 16.67 2.19 -17.18
N THR A 236 15.56 2.38 -17.90
CA THR A 236 15.39 1.85 -19.25
C THR A 236 16.40 2.45 -20.23
N VAL A 237 16.60 3.77 -20.18
CA VAL A 237 17.60 4.46 -21.01
C VAL A 237 19.01 3.96 -20.69
N VAL A 238 19.37 3.92 -19.41
CA VAL A 238 20.71 3.46 -18.96
C VAL A 238 20.97 2.02 -19.37
N TYR A 239 20.00 1.13 -19.18
CA TYR A 239 20.14 -0.27 -19.58
C TYR A 239 20.26 -0.45 -21.07
N THR A 240 19.42 0.23 -21.85
CA THR A 240 19.43 0.13 -23.32
C THR A 240 20.73 0.67 -23.89
N LEU A 241 21.17 1.85 -23.45
CA LEU A 241 22.42 2.45 -23.93
C LEU A 241 23.65 1.69 -23.42
N GLY A 242 23.63 1.22 -22.16
CA GLY A 242 24.69 0.38 -21.62
C GLY A 242 24.85 -0.91 -22.40
N MET A 243 23.74 -1.58 -22.73
CA MET A 243 23.74 -2.77 -23.54
C MET A 243 24.22 -2.51 -24.99
N LEU A 244 23.83 -1.35 -25.56
CA LEU A 244 24.30 -0.91 -26.88
C LEU A 244 25.83 -0.80 -26.91
N VAL A 245 26.42 -0.10 -25.94
CA VAL A 245 27.87 0.05 -25.86
C VAL A 245 28.57 -1.30 -25.66
N VAL A 246 28.07 -2.13 -24.75
CA VAL A 246 28.67 -3.45 -24.47
C VAL A 246 28.68 -4.34 -25.72
N VAL A 247 27.57 -4.42 -26.44
CA VAL A 247 27.47 -5.29 -27.64
C VAL A 247 28.25 -4.72 -28.82
N ALA A 248 28.36 -3.40 -28.92
CA ALA A 248 29.12 -2.78 -30.02
C ALA A 248 30.65 -2.91 -29.83
N VAL A 249 31.12 -2.83 -28.59
CA VAL A 249 32.54 -2.72 -28.25
C VAL A 249 33.19 -4.09 -28.02
N ILE A 250 32.44 -5.05 -27.43
CA ILE A 250 32.97 -6.37 -27.10
C ILE A 250 32.57 -7.37 -28.20
N PRO A 251 33.53 -8.12 -28.81
CA PRO A 251 33.21 -9.20 -29.73
C PRO A 251 32.29 -10.24 -29.11
N GLN A 252 31.33 -10.77 -29.88
CA GLN A 252 30.34 -11.71 -29.35
C GLN A 252 30.96 -12.95 -28.68
N SER A 253 32.09 -13.46 -29.21
CA SER A 253 32.84 -14.58 -28.62
C SER A 253 33.26 -14.33 -27.18
N ASP A 254 33.70 -13.13 -26.90
CA ASP A 254 34.26 -12.74 -25.61
C ASP A 254 33.16 -12.27 -24.65
N LEU A 255 32.07 -11.70 -25.19
CA LEU A 255 30.91 -11.24 -24.41
C LEU A 255 30.12 -12.41 -23.81
N TYR A 256 30.02 -13.54 -24.53
CA TYR A 256 29.26 -14.71 -24.07
C TYR A 256 30.01 -15.43 -22.95
N GLY A 257 29.52 -15.23 -21.70
CA GLY A 257 30.14 -15.79 -20.51
C GLY A 257 31.03 -14.83 -19.73
N ASP A 258 31.23 -13.61 -20.23
CA ASP A 258 31.87 -12.54 -19.47
C ASP A 258 31.05 -12.21 -18.23
N LEU A 259 31.69 -12.23 -17.06
CA LEU A 259 31.03 -11.97 -15.78
C LEU A 259 31.12 -10.49 -15.36
N ALA A 260 31.83 -9.65 -16.14
CA ALA A 260 31.99 -8.24 -15.88
C ALA A 260 31.92 -7.37 -17.16
N PRO A 261 30.89 -7.56 -18.02
CA PRO A 261 30.86 -7.01 -19.37
C PRO A 261 30.98 -5.48 -19.44
N LEU A 262 30.49 -4.73 -18.46
CA LEU A 262 30.70 -3.28 -18.44
C LEU A 262 32.15 -2.89 -18.17
N HIS A 263 32.85 -3.64 -17.33
CA HIS A 263 34.27 -3.40 -17.06
C HIS A 263 35.10 -3.74 -18.30
N THR A 264 34.86 -4.89 -18.92
CA THR A 264 35.55 -5.31 -20.16
C THR A 264 35.34 -4.28 -21.27
N ALA A 265 34.09 -3.77 -21.44
CA ALA A 265 33.85 -2.68 -22.38
C ALA A 265 34.62 -1.42 -22.01
N ALA A 266 34.61 -1.02 -20.73
CA ALA A 266 35.30 0.18 -20.27
C ALA A 266 36.82 0.11 -20.49
N GLU A 267 37.44 -1.07 -20.30
CA GLU A 267 38.87 -1.26 -20.55
C GLU A 267 39.27 -0.97 -21.99
N SER A 268 38.39 -1.17 -22.98
CA SER A 268 38.71 -0.97 -24.38
C SER A 268 38.76 0.49 -24.82
N TYR A 269 38.06 1.41 -24.14
CA TYR A 269 37.98 2.82 -24.55
C TYR A 269 38.15 3.85 -23.43
N MET A 270 38.05 3.44 -22.15
CA MET A 270 38.26 4.35 -21.04
C MET A 270 39.71 4.28 -20.54
N PRO A 271 40.24 5.36 -19.96
CA PRO A 271 41.50 5.31 -19.19
C PRO A 271 41.39 4.26 -18.06
N ALA A 272 42.49 3.63 -17.68
CA ALA A 272 42.53 2.60 -16.61
C ALA A 272 41.85 3.07 -15.30
N ILE A 273 41.94 4.35 -14.96
CA ILE A 273 41.26 4.93 -13.84
C ILE A 273 39.72 4.91 -14.01
N GLY A 274 39.23 5.11 -15.25
CA GLY A 274 37.81 5.05 -15.57
C GLY A 274 37.28 3.62 -15.44
N ALA A 275 37.99 2.62 -15.97
CA ALA A 275 37.64 1.21 -15.77
C ALA A 275 37.63 0.83 -14.28
N GLY A 276 38.57 1.35 -13.49
CA GLY A 276 38.58 1.19 -12.03
C GLY A 276 37.35 1.82 -11.33
N PHE A 277 36.88 2.97 -11.78
CA PHE A 277 35.62 3.55 -11.30
C PHE A 277 34.40 2.71 -11.65
N VAL A 278 34.38 2.04 -12.80
CA VAL A 278 33.29 1.09 -13.16
C VAL A 278 33.26 -0.08 -12.16
N ILE A 279 34.41 -0.64 -11.78
CA ILE A 279 34.48 -1.66 -10.71
C ILE A 279 33.92 -1.11 -9.40
N ALA A 280 34.38 0.07 -8.97
CA ALA A 280 33.95 0.67 -7.71
C ALA A 280 32.43 0.94 -7.70
N ALA A 281 31.88 1.45 -8.81
CA ALA A 281 30.45 1.70 -8.95
C ALA A 281 29.65 0.39 -8.95
N ALA A 282 30.13 -0.67 -9.59
CA ALA A 282 29.51 -2.00 -9.58
C ALA A 282 29.46 -2.57 -8.15
N LEU A 283 30.58 -2.57 -7.44
CA LEU A 283 30.66 -3.05 -6.05
C LEU A 283 29.76 -2.26 -5.12
N ALA A 284 29.72 -0.93 -5.26
CA ALA A 284 28.81 -0.08 -4.49
C ALA A 284 27.35 -0.39 -4.79
N ALA A 285 26.98 -0.58 -6.08
CA ALA A 285 25.62 -0.93 -6.49
C ALA A 285 25.19 -2.29 -5.94
N PHE A 286 26.06 -3.32 -6.02
CA PHE A 286 25.75 -4.65 -5.47
C PHE A 286 25.61 -4.63 -3.94
N ALA A 287 26.52 -3.93 -3.24
CA ALA A 287 26.45 -3.79 -1.79
C ALA A 287 25.20 -3.07 -1.33
N SER A 288 24.84 -1.97 -2.00
CA SER A 288 23.60 -1.23 -1.74
C SER A 288 22.35 -2.08 -1.99
N ALA A 289 22.32 -2.82 -3.12
CA ALA A 289 21.21 -3.69 -3.47
C ALA A 289 21.03 -4.81 -2.46
N ALA A 290 22.12 -5.52 -2.09
CA ALA A 290 22.10 -6.62 -1.13
C ALA A 290 21.69 -6.16 0.27
N ASN A 291 22.25 -5.04 0.76
CA ASN A 291 21.92 -4.52 2.07
C ASN A 291 20.43 -4.13 2.17
N ALA A 292 19.96 -3.30 1.27
CA ALA A 292 18.55 -2.90 1.23
C ALA A 292 17.62 -4.06 0.93
N GLY A 293 18.06 -5.03 0.12
CA GLY A 293 17.27 -6.18 -0.29
C GLY A 293 17.04 -7.17 0.85
N ILE A 294 18.07 -7.54 1.60
CA ILE A 294 17.96 -8.44 2.77
C ILE A 294 16.98 -7.85 3.79
N LEU A 295 17.09 -6.56 4.11
CA LEU A 295 16.20 -5.91 5.07
C LEU A 295 14.77 -5.84 4.56
N SER A 296 14.59 -5.53 3.27
CA SER A 296 13.26 -5.49 2.64
C SER A 296 12.63 -6.89 2.63
N ALA A 297 13.38 -7.92 2.25
CA ALA A 297 12.90 -9.30 2.24
C ALA A 297 12.51 -9.79 3.64
N ALA A 298 13.29 -9.46 4.67
CA ALA A 298 13.02 -9.85 6.05
C ALA A 298 11.70 -9.29 6.62
N ARG A 299 11.18 -8.19 6.06
CA ARG A 299 9.90 -7.62 6.47
C ARG A 299 8.68 -8.45 6.03
N TYR A 300 8.79 -9.30 5.00
CA TYR A 300 7.68 -10.13 4.54
C TYR A 300 7.30 -11.22 5.56
N PRO A 301 8.22 -12.07 6.06
CA PRO A 301 7.91 -13.00 7.16
C PRO A 301 7.38 -12.29 8.41
N MET A 302 7.90 -11.11 8.74
CA MET A 302 7.43 -10.31 9.86
C MET A 302 5.98 -9.84 9.65
N ALA A 303 5.64 -9.32 8.47
CA ALA A 303 4.29 -8.87 8.15
C ALA A 303 3.29 -10.04 8.17
N MET A 304 3.65 -11.18 7.59
CA MET A 304 2.84 -12.42 7.68
C MET A 304 2.63 -12.87 9.14
N SER A 305 3.64 -12.68 9.99
CA SER A 305 3.54 -13.04 11.41
C SER A 305 2.59 -12.11 12.18
N ARG A 306 2.52 -10.80 11.82
CA ARG A 306 1.53 -9.87 12.38
C ARG A 306 0.11 -10.30 12.07
N ASP A 307 -0.14 -10.79 10.86
CA ASP A 307 -1.45 -11.27 10.42
C ASP A 307 -1.72 -12.73 10.84
N GLY A 308 -0.87 -13.32 11.71
CA GLY A 308 -1.06 -14.70 12.24
C GLY A 308 -0.71 -15.80 11.25
N LEU A 309 -0.21 -15.51 10.05
CA LEU A 309 0.11 -16.47 8.99
C LEU A 309 1.47 -17.17 9.18
N MET A 310 2.33 -16.64 10.07
CA MET A 310 3.62 -17.24 10.45
C MET A 310 3.79 -17.25 11.98
N SER A 311 4.84 -17.94 12.45
CA SER A 311 5.18 -18.00 13.86
C SER A 311 5.49 -16.62 14.44
N GLY A 312 5.00 -16.32 15.66
CA GLY A 312 5.30 -15.08 16.39
C GLY A 312 6.80 -14.83 16.64
N SER A 313 7.65 -15.83 16.42
CA SER A 313 9.11 -15.67 16.50
C SER A 313 9.64 -14.63 15.50
N PHE A 314 8.98 -14.45 14.35
CA PHE A 314 9.37 -13.46 13.34
C PHE A 314 9.06 -12.02 13.72
N LEU A 315 8.29 -11.79 14.80
CA LEU A 315 8.05 -10.47 15.39
C LEU A 315 9.19 -10.02 16.31
N LYS A 316 10.09 -10.94 16.71
CA LYS A 316 11.19 -10.61 17.61
C LYS A 316 12.18 -9.67 16.91
N MET A 317 12.35 -8.48 17.49
CA MET A 317 13.30 -7.47 17.03
C MET A 317 14.66 -7.66 17.74
N SER A 318 15.73 -7.25 17.08
CA SER A 318 17.05 -7.12 17.70
C SER A 318 17.09 -5.87 18.59
N ARG A 319 18.16 -5.73 19.40
CA ARG A 319 18.46 -4.47 20.13
C ARG A 319 18.67 -3.25 19.20
N PHE A 320 18.68 -3.45 17.90
CA PHE A 320 18.86 -2.45 16.87
C PHE A 320 17.60 -2.27 16.00
N ASP A 321 16.43 -2.72 16.48
CA ASP A 321 15.15 -2.63 15.80
C ASP A 321 15.10 -3.32 14.41
N THR A 322 15.77 -4.46 14.29
CA THR A 322 15.76 -5.27 13.05
C THR A 322 15.14 -6.63 13.27
N PRO A 323 14.37 -7.20 12.28
CA PRO A 323 13.69 -8.49 12.42
C PRO A 323 14.68 -9.66 12.24
N ILE A 324 15.30 -10.12 13.34
CA ILE A 324 16.39 -11.11 13.33
C ILE A 324 16.03 -12.35 12.52
N TRP A 325 14.92 -13.01 12.85
CA TRP A 325 14.54 -14.27 12.20
C TRP A 325 14.20 -14.12 10.72
N GLY A 326 13.63 -12.96 10.34
CA GLY A 326 13.38 -12.63 8.94
C GLY A 326 14.70 -12.47 8.17
N ILE A 327 15.70 -11.80 8.76
CA ILE A 327 17.02 -11.61 8.15
C ILE A 327 17.75 -12.95 8.02
N VAL A 328 17.76 -13.77 9.06
CA VAL A 328 18.40 -15.09 9.05
C VAL A 328 17.75 -16.01 8.00
N LEU A 329 16.42 -16.06 7.96
CA LEU A 329 15.69 -16.86 6.96
C LEU A 329 16.04 -16.40 5.52
N THR A 330 16.13 -15.08 5.30
CA THR A 330 16.50 -14.50 4.01
C THR A 330 17.94 -14.89 3.62
N GLY A 331 18.89 -14.74 4.54
CA GLY A 331 20.29 -15.13 4.30
C GLY A 331 20.44 -16.62 4.01
N LEU A 332 19.77 -17.49 4.77
CA LEU A 332 19.76 -18.93 4.51
C LEU A 332 19.16 -19.27 3.14
N GLY A 333 18.03 -18.62 2.78
CA GLY A 333 17.43 -18.78 1.45
C GLY A 333 18.39 -18.41 0.32
N MET A 334 19.12 -17.30 0.48
CA MET A 334 20.13 -16.88 -0.51
C MET A 334 21.28 -17.89 -0.62
N ILE A 335 21.78 -18.42 0.50
CA ILE A 335 22.83 -19.44 0.51
C ILE A 335 22.38 -20.69 -0.24
N VAL A 336 21.18 -21.21 0.07
CA VAL A 336 20.61 -22.37 -0.61
C VAL A 336 20.54 -22.15 -2.12
N ILE A 337 20.09 -20.97 -2.56
CA ILE A 337 19.97 -20.64 -4.00
C ILE A 337 21.35 -20.58 -4.67
N VAL A 338 22.34 -19.92 -4.06
CA VAL A 338 23.69 -19.80 -4.64
C VAL A 338 24.40 -21.15 -4.72
N VAL A 339 24.22 -22.01 -3.73
CA VAL A 339 24.80 -23.36 -3.73
C VAL A 339 24.13 -24.24 -4.77
N ALA A 340 22.79 -24.22 -4.85
CA ALA A 340 22.00 -25.10 -5.71
C ALA A 340 22.07 -24.73 -7.20
N PHE A 341 22.17 -23.43 -7.53
CA PHE A 341 22.03 -22.93 -8.89
C PHE A 341 23.25 -22.15 -9.38
N GLY A 342 23.49 -22.15 -10.70
CA GLY A 342 24.45 -21.26 -11.33
C GLY A 342 23.83 -19.88 -11.63
N ALA A 343 24.67 -18.88 -11.87
CA ALA A 343 24.26 -17.47 -12.06
C ALA A 343 23.14 -17.29 -13.10
N GLY A 344 23.24 -17.92 -14.27
CA GLY A 344 22.21 -17.84 -15.30
C GLY A 344 20.87 -18.46 -14.91
N ALA A 345 20.86 -19.52 -14.10
CA ALA A 345 19.63 -20.11 -13.55
C ALA A 345 19.01 -19.18 -12.50
N ILE A 346 19.83 -18.61 -11.61
CA ILE A 346 19.38 -17.64 -10.60
C ILE A 346 18.71 -16.43 -11.27
N ALA A 347 19.31 -15.89 -12.35
CA ALA A 347 18.75 -14.79 -13.12
C ALA A 347 17.37 -15.11 -13.69
N LYS A 348 17.20 -16.32 -14.30
CA LYS A 348 15.90 -16.77 -14.82
C LYS A 348 14.85 -16.93 -13.73
N LEU A 349 15.24 -17.53 -12.60
CA LEU A 349 14.35 -17.73 -11.45
C LEU A 349 13.93 -16.38 -10.83
N ALA A 350 14.88 -15.47 -10.62
CA ALA A 350 14.62 -14.14 -10.15
C ALA A 350 13.64 -13.39 -11.07
N SER A 351 13.84 -13.46 -12.39
CA SER A 351 12.94 -12.87 -13.37
C SER A 351 11.54 -13.48 -13.31
N ALA A 352 11.41 -14.81 -13.19
CA ALA A 352 10.12 -15.46 -13.09
C ALA A 352 9.33 -14.99 -11.86
N PHE A 353 9.95 -14.94 -10.68
CA PHE A 353 9.29 -14.46 -9.48
C PHE A 353 9.00 -12.94 -9.51
N VAL A 354 9.83 -12.15 -10.19
CA VAL A 354 9.50 -10.74 -10.48
C VAL A 354 8.25 -10.66 -11.35
N LEU A 355 8.15 -11.45 -12.42
CA LEU A 355 6.98 -11.47 -13.31
C LEU A 355 5.71 -11.94 -12.59
N VAL A 356 5.80 -12.98 -11.74
CA VAL A 356 4.67 -13.41 -10.89
C VAL A 356 4.18 -12.26 -10.00
N LYS A 357 5.10 -11.59 -9.31
CA LYS A 357 4.80 -10.44 -8.47
C LYS A 357 4.11 -9.33 -9.25
N LEU A 358 4.60 -8.98 -10.44
CA LEU A 358 4.04 -7.93 -11.29
C LEU A 358 2.66 -8.31 -11.83
N ALA A 359 2.43 -9.60 -12.16
CA ALA A 359 1.10 -10.09 -12.52
C ALA A 359 0.11 -9.92 -11.36
N LEU A 360 0.50 -10.32 -10.14
CA LEU A 360 -0.36 -10.25 -8.97
C LEU A 360 -0.71 -8.80 -8.57
N VAL A 361 0.20 -7.86 -8.77
CA VAL A 361 -0.07 -6.43 -8.55
C VAL A 361 -1.15 -5.91 -9.52
N ASN A 362 -1.09 -6.30 -10.79
CA ASN A 362 -2.12 -5.96 -11.76
C ASN A 362 -3.48 -6.61 -11.40
N VAL A 363 -3.47 -7.87 -10.95
CA VAL A 363 -4.68 -8.55 -10.45
C VAL A 363 -5.29 -7.79 -9.26
N ALA A 364 -4.46 -7.34 -8.31
CA ALA A 364 -4.94 -6.61 -7.14
C ALA A 364 -5.67 -5.32 -7.49
N VAL A 365 -5.17 -4.53 -8.45
CA VAL A 365 -5.86 -3.32 -8.92
C VAL A 365 -7.18 -3.66 -9.57
N ILE A 366 -7.23 -4.73 -10.41
CA ILE A 366 -8.49 -5.18 -11.02
C ILE A 366 -9.49 -5.56 -9.93
N VAL A 367 -9.07 -6.34 -8.94
CA VAL A 367 -9.95 -6.79 -7.84
C VAL A 367 -10.46 -5.61 -7.03
N LEU A 368 -9.58 -4.72 -6.54
CA LEU A 368 -9.96 -3.60 -5.70
C LEU A 368 -10.90 -2.61 -6.41
N ARG A 369 -10.64 -2.31 -7.69
CA ARG A 369 -11.56 -1.46 -8.47
C ARG A 369 -12.88 -2.14 -8.81
N SER A 370 -12.86 -3.45 -9.09
CA SER A 370 -14.08 -4.21 -9.43
C SER A 370 -14.93 -4.50 -8.20
N ALA A 371 -14.32 -4.57 -7.02
CA ALA A 371 -15.03 -4.72 -5.75
C ALA A 371 -15.84 -3.47 -5.38
N ARG A 372 -15.54 -2.30 -5.99
CA ARG A 372 -16.21 -1.02 -5.72
C ARG A 372 -16.24 -0.67 -4.23
N ILE A 373 -15.14 -0.95 -3.53
CA ILE A 373 -14.97 -0.61 -2.12
C ILE A 373 -14.93 0.92 -1.98
N ASN A 374 -15.83 1.50 -1.20
CA ASN A 374 -15.98 2.96 -1.07
C ASN A 374 -14.71 3.63 -0.52
N SER A 375 -14.01 2.98 0.42
CA SER A 375 -12.75 3.47 0.98
C SER A 375 -11.55 3.33 0.06
N TYR A 376 -11.66 2.62 -1.07
CA TYR A 376 -10.57 2.54 -2.05
C TYR A 376 -10.51 3.83 -2.89
N ALA A 377 -9.84 4.85 -2.36
CA ALA A 377 -9.67 6.17 -2.98
C ALA A 377 -8.19 6.47 -3.26
N PRO A 378 -7.58 5.86 -4.30
CA PRO A 378 -6.18 6.09 -4.62
C PRO A 378 -5.93 7.54 -5.06
N GLY A 379 -4.88 8.17 -4.54
CA GLY A 379 -4.44 9.49 -4.95
C GLY A 379 -3.92 9.54 -6.40
N PHE A 380 -3.54 8.40 -6.95
CA PHE A 380 -3.19 8.22 -8.36
C PHE A 380 -3.94 7.01 -8.91
N ARG A 381 -4.63 7.17 -10.03
CA ARG A 381 -5.31 6.08 -10.75
C ARG A 381 -4.57 5.73 -12.03
N SER A 382 -4.18 4.47 -12.17
CA SER A 382 -3.55 3.96 -13.39
C SER A 382 -4.52 4.05 -14.59
N PRO A 383 -4.03 4.50 -15.77
CA PRO A 383 -4.88 4.69 -16.94
C PRO A 383 -5.28 3.36 -17.60
N LEU A 384 -6.18 3.45 -18.60
CA LEU A 384 -6.60 2.33 -19.47
C LEU A 384 -7.10 1.08 -18.72
N PHE A 385 -7.74 1.27 -17.58
CA PHE A 385 -8.38 0.19 -16.84
C PHE A 385 -9.55 -0.43 -17.63
N PRO A 386 -9.75 -1.76 -17.64
CA PRO A 386 -8.86 -2.81 -17.09
C PRO A 386 -7.81 -3.31 -18.08
N TYR A 387 -7.82 -2.84 -19.32
CA TYR A 387 -7.07 -3.42 -20.45
C TYR A 387 -5.56 -3.47 -20.22
N MET A 388 -4.98 -2.39 -19.69
CA MET A 388 -3.54 -2.31 -19.40
C MET A 388 -3.13 -3.37 -18.35
N HIS A 389 -3.96 -3.59 -17.35
CA HIS A 389 -3.69 -4.56 -16.28
C HIS A 389 -3.79 -6.00 -16.80
N ILE A 390 -4.82 -6.30 -17.62
CA ILE A 390 -5.00 -7.61 -18.26
C ILE A 390 -3.82 -7.89 -19.19
N PHE A 391 -3.40 -6.91 -19.99
CA PHE A 391 -2.21 -7.03 -20.83
C PHE A 391 -0.96 -7.35 -20.00
N GLY A 392 -0.73 -6.64 -18.87
CA GLY A 392 0.39 -6.89 -17.98
C GLY A 392 0.39 -8.30 -17.38
N ILE A 393 -0.79 -8.84 -17.04
CA ILE A 393 -0.94 -10.21 -16.53
C ILE A 393 -0.59 -11.23 -17.63
N ILE A 394 -1.23 -11.14 -18.79
CA ILE A 394 -1.03 -12.06 -19.91
C ILE A 394 0.44 -12.08 -20.33
N LEU A 395 1.03 -10.89 -20.43
CA LEU A 395 2.43 -10.73 -20.78
C LEU A 395 3.37 -11.38 -19.76
N SER A 396 3.12 -11.15 -18.47
CA SER A 396 3.94 -11.74 -17.40
C SER A 396 3.90 -13.26 -17.46
N ILE A 397 2.72 -13.85 -17.64
CA ILE A 397 2.53 -15.29 -17.78
C ILE A 397 3.28 -15.80 -19.03
N TYR A 398 3.09 -15.13 -20.17
CA TYR A 398 3.76 -15.50 -21.43
C TYR A 398 5.29 -15.50 -21.30
N LEU A 399 5.87 -14.46 -20.68
CA LEU A 399 7.31 -14.37 -20.50
C LEU A 399 7.85 -15.44 -19.53
N ILE A 400 7.09 -15.83 -18.50
CA ILE A 400 7.46 -16.94 -17.60
C ILE A 400 7.60 -18.24 -18.41
N PHE A 401 6.66 -18.52 -19.33
CA PHE A 401 6.76 -19.69 -20.21
C PHE A 401 8.00 -19.66 -21.10
N LYS A 402 8.42 -18.50 -21.58
CA LYS A 402 9.61 -18.34 -22.42
C LYS A 402 10.96 -18.44 -21.66
N LEU A 403 10.95 -18.33 -20.31
CA LEU A 403 12.14 -18.54 -19.48
C LEU A 403 12.57 -20.01 -19.40
N GLY A 404 11.68 -20.95 -19.73
CA GLY A 404 11.93 -22.39 -19.75
C GLY A 404 11.29 -23.16 -18.59
N LEU A 405 11.45 -24.47 -18.58
CA LEU A 405 10.74 -25.38 -17.67
C LEU A 405 11.10 -25.17 -16.18
N LEU A 406 12.38 -24.96 -15.87
CA LEU A 406 12.85 -24.83 -14.48
C LEU A 406 12.16 -23.70 -13.70
N PRO A 407 12.05 -22.45 -14.22
CA PRO A 407 11.30 -21.39 -13.56
C PRO A 407 9.82 -21.72 -13.37
N ILE A 408 9.17 -22.33 -14.37
CA ILE A 408 7.75 -22.72 -14.29
C ILE A 408 7.54 -23.70 -13.14
N VAL A 409 8.32 -24.78 -13.12
CA VAL A 409 8.21 -25.82 -12.08
C VAL A 409 8.42 -25.22 -10.68
N LEU A 410 9.47 -24.39 -10.50
CA LEU A 410 9.75 -23.80 -9.19
C LEU A 410 8.68 -22.78 -8.74
N VAL A 411 8.10 -22.00 -9.66
CA VAL A 411 6.97 -21.14 -9.36
C VAL A 411 5.76 -21.96 -8.93
N CYS A 412 5.38 -23.00 -9.71
CA CYS A 412 4.25 -23.88 -9.36
C CYS A 412 4.47 -24.60 -8.01
N VAL A 413 5.67 -25.13 -7.79
CA VAL A 413 6.02 -25.81 -6.52
C VAL A 413 5.96 -24.82 -5.37
N SER A 414 6.48 -23.59 -5.53
CA SER A 414 6.44 -22.60 -4.47
C SER A 414 5.00 -22.21 -4.11
N ILE A 415 4.12 -22.03 -5.12
CA ILE A 415 2.70 -21.75 -4.92
C ILE A 415 2.03 -22.92 -4.19
N ALA A 416 2.25 -24.15 -4.66
CA ALA A 416 1.67 -25.36 -4.05
C ALA A 416 2.11 -25.52 -2.58
N LEU A 417 3.40 -25.41 -2.29
CA LEU A 417 3.92 -25.48 -0.93
C LEU A 417 3.34 -24.36 -0.04
N THR A 418 3.19 -23.17 -0.59
CA THR A 418 2.61 -22.03 0.14
C THR A 418 1.14 -22.28 0.46
N MET A 419 0.36 -22.82 -0.49
CA MET A 419 -1.05 -23.17 -0.27
C MET A 419 -1.20 -24.30 0.74
N ILE A 420 -0.33 -25.32 0.71
CA ILE A 420 -0.28 -26.38 1.71
C ILE A 420 0.02 -25.79 3.10
N TRP A 421 1.04 -24.92 3.19
CA TRP A 421 1.35 -24.22 4.43
C TRP A 421 0.15 -23.41 4.95
N PHE A 422 -0.49 -22.63 4.09
CA PHE A 422 -1.66 -21.85 4.46
C PHE A 422 -2.79 -22.74 4.96
N HIS A 423 -3.09 -23.85 4.28
CA HIS A 423 -4.16 -24.78 4.68
C HIS A 423 -3.94 -25.35 6.08
N TYR A 424 -2.71 -25.81 6.40
CA TYR A 424 -2.43 -26.45 7.69
C TYR A 424 -2.18 -25.47 8.85
N PHE A 425 -1.59 -24.32 8.59
CA PHE A 425 -1.17 -23.37 9.63
C PHE A 425 -1.85 -22.02 9.56
N GLY A 426 -2.00 -21.46 8.36
CA GLY A 426 -2.49 -20.10 8.17
C GLY A 426 -3.99 -19.98 8.38
N SER A 427 -4.79 -20.90 7.84
CA SER A 427 -6.26 -20.81 7.87
C SER A 427 -6.85 -20.77 9.28
N LYS A 428 -6.18 -21.42 10.26
CA LYS A 428 -6.64 -21.47 11.66
C LYS A 428 -6.25 -20.26 12.50
N LYS A 429 -5.30 -19.43 12.04
CA LYS A 429 -4.70 -18.34 12.82
C LYS A 429 -4.77 -17.00 12.10
N ALA A 430 -5.30 -16.96 10.88
CA ALA A 430 -5.44 -15.73 10.13
C ALA A 430 -6.34 -14.76 10.90
N LYS A 431 -5.81 -13.59 11.23
CA LYS A 431 -6.55 -12.51 11.89
C LYS A 431 -7.48 -11.78 10.90
N GLN A 432 -7.16 -11.84 9.63
CA GLN A 432 -7.96 -11.25 8.56
C GLN A 432 -8.96 -12.28 8.03
N ALA A 433 -10.26 -11.94 8.02
CA ALA A 433 -11.31 -12.87 7.62
C ALA A 433 -11.49 -12.96 6.10
N ALA A 434 -11.47 -11.82 5.40
CA ALA A 434 -11.78 -11.75 3.97
C ALA A 434 -10.86 -10.77 3.22
N GLY A 435 -10.82 -10.85 1.90
CA GLY A 435 -10.17 -9.89 1.00
C GLY A 435 -11.20 -9.27 0.06
N ALA A 436 -10.85 -8.18 -0.61
CA ALA A 436 -11.72 -7.49 -1.57
C ALA A 436 -12.31 -8.40 -2.66
N ILE A 437 -11.65 -9.51 -2.96
CA ILE A 437 -12.14 -10.52 -3.89
C ILE A 437 -13.47 -11.15 -3.43
N HIS A 438 -13.71 -11.26 -2.11
CA HIS A 438 -14.97 -11.77 -1.57
C HIS A 438 -16.14 -10.84 -1.90
N HIS A 439 -15.96 -9.52 -1.88
CA HIS A 439 -17.00 -8.58 -2.30
C HIS A 439 -17.45 -8.78 -3.75
N ILE A 440 -16.54 -9.24 -4.64
CA ILE A 440 -16.93 -9.58 -6.01
C ILE A 440 -17.81 -10.82 -6.02
N PHE A 441 -17.47 -11.86 -5.25
CA PHE A 441 -18.24 -13.09 -5.17
C PHE A 441 -19.56 -12.89 -4.42
N GLU A 442 -19.59 -12.08 -3.37
CA GLU A 442 -20.78 -11.74 -2.59
C GLU A 442 -21.78 -10.94 -3.42
N ARG A 443 -21.31 -9.97 -4.21
CA ARG A 443 -22.17 -9.27 -5.19
C ARG A 443 -22.76 -10.19 -6.25
N LEU A 444 -22.11 -11.30 -6.54
CA LEU A 444 -22.65 -12.36 -7.40
C LEU A 444 -23.60 -13.29 -6.64
N GLY A 445 -23.55 -13.30 -5.29
CA GLY A 445 -24.28 -14.19 -4.38
C GLY A 445 -25.19 -13.52 -3.33
N GLN A 446 -25.33 -12.19 -3.33
CA GLN A 446 -26.24 -11.39 -2.47
C GLN A 446 -25.92 -11.32 -0.95
N ALA A 447 -24.67 -11.33 -0.52
CA ALA A 447 -24.32 -11.01 0.88
C ALA A 447 -23.10 -10.06 0.95
N ALA A 448 -23.19 -8.94 1.66
CA ALA A 448 -22.12 -7.93 1.75
C ALA A 448 -21.29 -8.07 3.03
N ASP A 449 -19.93 -8.13 2.91
CA ASP A 449 -19.01 -8.10 4.04
C ASP A 449 -18.17 -6.79 4.03
N THR A 450 -18.28 -5.99 5.08
CA THR A 450 -17.69 -4.65 5.22
C THR A 450 -16.29 -4.65 5.87
N SER A 451 -15.74 -5.82 6.25
CA SER A 451 -14.50 -5.92 7.03
C SER A 451 -13.26 -5.32 6.32
N VAL A 452 -13.16 -5.54 5.00
CA VAL A 452 -12.02 -5.02 4.19
C VAL A 452 -12.09 -3.51 4.02
N ASP A 453 -13.30 -2.96 3.87
CA ASP A 453 -13.51 -1.53 3.77
C ASP A 453 -13.07 -0.81 5.05
N ARG A 454 -13.37 -1.39 6.21
CA ARG A 454 -12.92 -0.88 7.52
C ARG A 454 -11.40 -0.90 7.67
N GLU A 455 -10.73 -2.01 7.30
CA GLU A 455 -9.27 -2.08 7.39
C GLU A 455 -8.58 -1.07 6.49
N ILE A 456 -9.11 -0.83 5.29
CA ILE A 456 -8.60 0.20 4.38
C ILE A 456 -8.87 1.58 4.95
N SER A 457 -10.06 1.84 5.49
CA SER A 457 -10.42 3.09 6.16
C SER A 457 -9.49 3.36 7.34
N ALA A 458 -9.33 2.40 8.26
CA ALA A 458 -8.45 2.53 9.42
C ALA A 458 -6.97 2.79 9.02
N ALA A 459 -6.50 2.13 7.94
CA ALA A 459 -5.17 2.39 7.42
C ALA A 459 -5.01 3.80 6.84
N MET A 460 -6.04 4.35 6.20
CA MET A 460 -6.02 5.71 5.67
C MET A 460 -6.12 6.76 6.78
N GLN A 461 -6.91 6.50 7.83
CA GLN A 461 -7.01 7.36 9.02
C GLN A 461 -5.69 7.43 9.79
N SER A 462 -5.10 6.28 10.13
CA SER A 462 -3.85 6.23 10.90
C SER A 462 -2.68 6.97 10.25
N HIS A 463 -2.80 7.31 8.95
CA HIS A 463 -1.78 8.01 8.17
C HIS A 463 -2.18 9.43 7.77
N GLY A 464 -3.29 9.96 8.30
CA GLY A 464 -3.78 11.32 8.03
C GLY A 464 -4.11 11.58 6.55
N LEU A 465 -4.42 10.53 5.79
CA LEU A 465 -4.93 10.61 4.42
C LEU A 465 -6.45 10.72 4.39
N ARG A 466 -7.10 10.26 5.46
CA ARG A 466 -8.45 10.64 5.85
C ARG A 466 -8.34 11.52 7.08
N SER A 467 -9.01 12.69 7.04
CA SER A 467 -9.15 13.54 8.20
C SER A 467 -10.06 12.86 9.25
N GLU A 468 -10.04 13.36 10.48
CA GLU A 468 -10.81 12.90 11.63
C GLU A 468 -12.33 12.77 11.39
N ASP A 469 -12.84 13.29 10.27
CA ASP A 469 -14.22 13.14 9.81
C ASP A 469 -14.43 11.93 8.90
N ASP A 470 -14.19 10.75 9.40
CA ASP A 470 -14.58 9.53 8.70
C ASP A 470 -16.05 9.17 8.97
N TYR A 471 -16.59 8.23 8.19
CA TYR A 471 -17.97 7.77 8.28
C TYR A 471 -18.37 7.38 9.73
N ALA A 472 -17.49 6.67 10.43
CA ALA A 472 -17.74 6.27 11.82
C ALA A 472 -17.92 7.50 12.75
N GLY A 473 -17.05 8.51 12.62
CA GLY A 473 -17.17 9.75 13.37
C GLY A 473 -18.43 10.55 13.02
N LEU A 474 -18.85 10.56 11.74
CA LEU A 474 -20.09 11.18 11.30
C LEU A 474 -21.31 10.54 11.97
N ILE A 475 -21.39 9.19 11.95
CA ILE A 475 -22.50 8.45 12.58
C ILE A 475 -22.49 8.61 14.10
N ALA A 476 -21.33 8.56 14.75
CA ALA A 476 -21.22 8.72 16.19
C ALA A 476 -21.74 10.08 16.66
N ARG A 477 -21.42 11.14 15.90
CA ARG A 477 -21.87 12.51 16.18
C ARG A 477 -23.29 12.79 15.69
N ALA A 478 -23.91 11.89 14.92
CA ALA A 478 -25.26 12.07 14.42
C ALA A 478 -26.27 12.21 15.56
N THR A 479 -27.24 13.09 15.37
CA THR A 479 -28.39 13.23 16.27
C THR A 479 -29.58 12.50 15.69
N VAL A 480 -30.24 11.67 16.49
CA VAL A 480 -31.42 10.90 16.05
C VAL A 480 -32.70 11.56 16.62
N LEU A 481 -33.64 11.85 15.76
CA LEU A 481 -34.94 12.43 16.09
C LEU A 481 -36.07 11.55 15.63
N SER A 482 -37.20 11.58 16.36
CA SER A 482 -38.45 10.93 15.92
C SER A 482 -39.48 11.98 15.59
N VAL A 483 -40.21 11.78 14.48
CA VAL A 483 -41.36 12.61 14.08
C VAL A 483 -42.65 11.89 14.47
N PRO A 484 -43.70 12.60 14.92
CA PRO A 484 -45.01 12.00 15.21
C PRO A 484 -45.64 11.32 13.99
N GLU A 485 -46.67 10.53 14.26
CA GLU A 485 -47.52 9.94 13.24
C GLU A 485 -48.02 11.00 12.25
N ASP A 486 -47.95 10.74 10.93
CA ASP A 486 -48.34 11.63 9.84
C ASP A 486 -47.45 12.85 9.54
N GLY A 487 -46.15 12.86 9.98
CA GLY A 487 -45.20 13.93 9.63
C GLY A 487 -44.87 13.94 8.14
N ASP A 488 -44.84 15.15 7.55
CA ASP A 488 -44.33 15.32 6.18
C ASP A 488 -42.84 15.69 6.17
N ILE A 489 -42.24 15.72 4.95
CA ILE A 489 -40.83 16.07 4.78
C ILE A 489 -40.50 17.47 5.29
N THR A 490 -41.46 18.41 5.25
CA THR A 490 -41.29 19.80 5.70
C THR A 490 -41.12 19.85 7.23
N GLU A 491 -41.91 19.06 7.96
CA GLU A 491 -41.77 18.93 9.41
C GLU A 491 -40.44 18.24 9.76
N ALA A 492 -40.06 17.18 9.04
CA ALA A 492 -38.79 16.51 9.25
C ALA A 492 -37.58 17.45 8.99
N ALA A 493 -37.64 18.22 7.91
CA ALA A 493 -36.62 19.21 7.59
C ALA A 493 -36.55 20.34 8.64
N THR A 494 -37.69 20.83 9.12
CA THR A 494 -37.77 21.88 10.15
C THR A 494 -37.13 21.40 11.45
N ARG A 495 -37.40 20.15 11.89
CA ARG A 495 -36.82 19.61 13.12
C ARG A 495 -35.32 19.35 12.95
N ALA A 496 -34.88 18.82 11.83
CA ALA A 496 -33.45 18.66 11.53
C ALA A 496 -32.74 20.02 11.51
N SER A 497 -33.36 21.03 10.92
CA SER A 497 -32.81 22.40 10.83
C SER A 497 -32.69 23.08 12.18
N GLN A 498 -33.57 22.84 13.13
CA GLN A 498 -33.45 23.35 14.50
C GLN A 498 -32.17 22.85 15.21
N ILE A 499 -31.79 21.58 14.98
CA ILE A 499 -30.54 21.03 15.53
C ILE A 499 -29.33 21.59 14.78
N LEU A 500 -29.38 21.55 13.46
CA LEU A 500 -28.27 21.98 12.60
C LEU A 500 -28.03 23.51 12.74
N SER A 501 -29.05 24.33 12.95
CA SER A 501 -28.90 25.77 13.15
C SER A 501 -28.02 26.12 14.33
N ASN A 502 -28.17 25.38 15.43
CA ASN A 502 -27.34 25.57 16.62
C ASN A 502 -25.85 25.22 16.34
N ILE A 503 -25.62 24.20 15.54
CA ILE A 503 -24.26 23.72 15.18
C ILE A 503 -23.63 24.66 14.13
N LEU A 504 -24.40 25.00 13.09
CA LEU A 504 -23.93 25.80 11.96
C LEU A 504 -23.94 27.33 12.26
N ARG A 505 -24.65 27.76 13.32
CA ARG A 505 -24.90 29.17 13.66
C ARG A 505 -25.58 29.95 12.52
N VAL A 506 -26.51 29.28 11.85
CA VAL A 506 -27.34 29.80 10.75
C VAL A 506 -28.83 29.76 11.21
N GLU A 507 -29.66 30.66 10.71
CA GLU A 507 -31.08 30.64 11.05
C GLU A 507 -31.75 29.34 10.62
N PRO A 508 -32.63 28.72 11.41
CA PRO A 508 -33.26 27.43 11.10
C PRO A 508 -34.03 27.42 9.76
N GLU A 509 -34.62 28.57 9.40
CA GLU A 509 -35.37 28.76 8.19
C GLU A 509 -34.46 28.65 6.97
N ASP A 510 -33.29 29.26 6.99
CA ASP A 510 -32.28 29.18 5.90
C ASP A 510 -31.72 27.76 5.74
N VAL A 511 -31.51 27.02 6.85
CA VAL A 511 -31.06 25.63 6.82
C VAL A 511 -32.15 24.73 6.20
N SER A 512 -33.43 24.93 6.59
CA SER A 512 -34.56 24.18 6.05
C SER A 512 -34.74 24.45 4.57
N GLU A 513 -34.68 25.73 4.15
CA GLU A 513 -34.82 26.11 2.75
C GLU A 513 -33.76 25.44 1.85
N ARG A 514 -32.47 25.41 2.30
CA ARG A 514 -31.39 24.75 1.54
C ARG A 514 -31.59 23.24 1.37
N PHE A 515 -32.17 22.56 2.36
CA PHE A 515 -32.51 21.15 2.21
C PHE A 515 -33.75 20.94 1.35
N LEU A 516 -34.66 21.89 1.31
CA LEU A 516 -35.93 21.83 0.58
C LEU A 516 -35.85 22.49 -0.81
N GLU A 517 -34.75 23.16 -1.18
CA GLU A 517 -34.58 23.72 -2.53
C GLU A 517 -34.59 22.62 -3.61
N THR A 518 -35.35 22.85 -4.67
CA THR A 518 -35.36 22.03 -5.89
C THR A 518 -33.99 22.06 -6.56
N GLY A 519 -33.18 21.04 -6.30
CA GLY A 519 -31.80 20.94 -6.80
C GLY A 519 -30.80 20.51 -5.72
N SER A 520 -31.20 20.43 -4.44
CA SER A 520 -30.42 19.74 -3.43
C SER A 520 -30.18 18.30 -3.85
N LEU A 521 -28.96 17.85 -3.74
CA LEU A 521 -28.55 16.52 -4.19
C LEU A 521 -29.21 15.46 -3.31
N TRP A 522 -30.17 14.75 -3.89
CA TRP A 522 -30.84 13.63 -3.21
C TRP A 522 -30.24 12.32 -3.68
N ILE A 523 -29.69 11.55 -2.74
CA ILE A 523 -29.27 10.18 -3.02
C ILE A 523 -30.43 9.30 -2.60
N GLN A 524 -31.19 8.78 -3.59
CA GLN A 524 -32.25 7.81 -3.33
C GLN A 524 -31.66 6.42 -3.08
N PRO A 525 -32.08 5.73 -2.03
CA PRO A 525 -31.86 4.29 -1.88
C PRO A 525 -32.65 3.51 -2.94
N SER A 526 -32.29 2.25 -3.15
CA SER A 526 -33.00 1.37 -4.08
C SER A 526 -34.47 1.18 -3.68
N ASP A 527 -35.32 0.75 -4.65
CA ASP A 527 -36.76 0.50 -4.50
C ASP A 527 -37.14 -0.48 -3.36
N THR A 528 -36.19 -1.02 -2.62
CA THR A 528 -36.40 -2.05 -1.59
C THR A 528 -36.35 -1.51 -0.15
N HIS A 529 -35.83 -0.29 0.09
CA HIS A 529 -35.62 0.22 1.46
C HIS A 529 -36.20 1.65 1.64
N PRO A 530 -37.05 1.86 2.66
CA PRO A 530 -37.78 3.12 2.86
C PRO A 530 -36.94 4.20 3.57
N THR A 531 -35.81 4.60 2.98
CA THR A 531 -34.94 5.65 3.52
C THR A 531 -34.47 6.63 2.44
N ALA A 532 -34.16 7.89 2.79
CA ALA A 532 -33.59 8.85 1.85
C ALA A 532 -32.58 9.79 2.55
N THR A 533 -31.60 10.29 1.77
CA THR A 533 -30.52 11.13 2.27
C THR A 533 -30.52 12.49 1.56
N PRO A 534 -31.17 13.51 2.12
CA PRO A 534 -31.01 14.90 1.67
C PRO A 534 -29.62 15.42 1.99
N VAL A 535 -28.95 16.08 1.03
CA VAL A 535 -27.62 16.66 1.19
C VAL A 535 -27.66 18.14 0.85
N ALA A 536 -27.21 18.99 1.77
CA ALA A 536 -27.03 20.42 1.54
C ALA A 536 -25.62 20.86 1.94
N PHE A 537 -25.08 21.91 1.28
CA PHE A 537 -23.74 22.40 1.54
C PHE A 537 -23.77 23.76 2.22
N PHE A 538 -22.87 23.91 3.22
CA PHE A 538 -22.79 25.12 4.05
C PHE A 538 -21.34 25.64 4.04
N GLU A 539 -21.18 26.97 3.98
CA GLU A 539 -19.88 27.65 4.09
C GLU A 539 -19.45 27.81 5.55
N GLU A 540 -20.39 27.75 6.45
CA GLU A 540 -20.28 28.05 7.88
C GLU A 540 -19.65 26.88 8.68
N THR A 541 -19.45 25.71 8.05
CA THR A 541 -18.85 24.55 8.71
C THR A 541 -17.61 24.03 7.98
N GLU A 542 -16.64 23.56 8.75
CA GLU A 542 -15.46 22.85 8.22
C GLU A 542 -15.62 21.32 8.24
N ILE A 543 -16.62 20.83 8.98
CA ILE A 543 -16.90 19.39 9.15
C ILE A 543 -18.34 19.06 8.75
N ASP A 544 -18.55 17.82 8.35
CA ASP A 544 -19.87 17.31 7.97
C ASP A 544 -20.69 16.95 9.23
N HIS A 545 -21.98 17.27 9.22
CA HIS A 545 -22.94 16.96 10.29
C HIS A 545 -24.11 16.17 9.76
N LEU A 546 -24.60 15.22 10.55
CA LEU A 546 -25.71 14.34 10.20
C LEU A 546 -26.82 14.41 11.24
N VAL A 547 -28.05 14.61 10.79
CA VAL A 547 -29.25 14.48 11.61
C VAL A 547 -30.13 13.39 10.97
N ILE A 548 -30.50 12.39 11.76
CA ILE A 548 -31.35 11.27 11.35
C ILE A 548 -32.75 11.52 11.89
N VAL A 549 -33.72 11.66 11.00
CA VAL A 549 -35.13 11.84 11.36
C VAL A 549 -35.89 10.58 10.96
N ARG A 550 -36.56 9.94 11.92
CA ARG A 550 -37.29 8.70 11.70
C ARG A 550 -38.75 8.82 12.07
N SER A 551 -39.61 7.96 11.48
CA SER A 551 -41.02 7.83 11.78
C SER A 551 -41.44 6.36 11.73
N GLU A 552 -42.20 5.91 12.71
CA GLU A 552 -42.76 4.55 12.74
C GLU A 552 -43.83 4.35 11.66
N THR A 553 -44.60 5.40 11.34
CA THR A 553 -45.69 5.37 10.34
C THR A 553 -45.24 5.75 8.94
N GLY A 554 -44.05 6.32 8.80
CA GLY A 554 -43.47 6.79 7.56
C GLY A 554 -43.60 8.30 7.32
N ILE A 555 -42.70 8.85 6.54
CA ILE A 555 -42.63 10.26 6.12
C ILE A 555 -42.91 10.31 4.63
N VAL A 556 -43.89 11.09 4.21
CA VAL A 556 -44.25 11.21 2.78
C VAL A 556 -43.30 12.16 2.07
N ILE A 557 -42.59 11.66 1.03
CA ILE A 557 -41.82 12.46 0.09
C ILE A 557 -42.70 12.78 -1.11
N PRO A 558 -43.04 14.06 -1.39
CA PRO A 558 -43.84 14.46 -2.54
C PRO A 558 -43.17 14.12 -3.89
N ALA A 559 -43.98 13.88 -4.93
CA ALA A 559 -43.49 13.56 -6.28
C ALA A 559 -42.57 14.60 -6.90
N GLU A 560 -42.61 15.83 -6.44
CA GLU A 560 -41.76 16.96 -6.84
C GLU A 560 -40.28 16.71 -6.50
N TRP A 561 -40.00 15.84 -5.53
CA TRP A 561 -38.67 15.51 -5.00
C TRP A 561 -38.11 14.19 -5.51
N GLY A 562 -38.95 13.23 -5.87
CA GLY A 562 -38.51 11.89 -6.28
C GLY A 562 -39.17 11.33 -7.55
N GLY A 563 -40.04 12.13 -8.21
CA GLY A 563 -40.77 11.70 -9.40
C GLY A 563 -42.00 10.80 -9.11
N ARG A 564 -42.17 10.33 -7.86
CA ARG A 564 -43.34 9.62 -7.32
C ARG A 564 -43.52 9.98 -5.86
N ASN A 565 -44.75 9.91 -5.34
CA ASN A 565 -44.98 9.98 -3.89
C ASN A 565 -44.44 8.68 -3.27
N GLU A 566 -43.40 8.79 -2.50
CA GLU A 566 -42.77 7.68 -1.80
C GLU A 566 -42.89 7.88 -0.29
N MET A 567 -43.04 6.78 0.43
CA MET A 567 -43.05 6.79 1.89
C MET A 567 -41.74 6.21 2.41
N VAL A 568 -41.05 6.96 3.25
CA VAL A 568 -39.79 6.54 3.87
C VAL A 568 -39.89 6.55 5.39
N ASN A 569 -39.24 5.62 6.06
CA ASN A 569 -39.25 5.54 7.52
C ASN A 569 -38.11 6.32 8.19
N ALA A 570 -37.08 6.67 7.43
CA ALA A 570 -35.98 7.49 7.92
C ALA A 570 -35.41 8.42 6.84
N LEU A 571 -35.08 9.66 7.28
CA LEU A 571 -34.41 10.69 6.49
C LEU A 571 -33.06 11.03 7.13
N PHE A 572 -32.02 11.09 6.33
CA PHE A 572 -30.65 11.36 6.75
C PHE A 572 -30.20 12.73 6.24
N PHE A 573 -30.43 13.79 7.01
CA PHE A 573 -30.06 15.15 6.64
C PHE A 573 -28.55 15.36 6.82
N LEU A 574 -27.82 15.36 5.72
CA LEU A 574 -26.36 15.58 5.71
C LEU A 574 -26.04 17.04 5.37
N ALA A 575 -25.58 17.79 6.37
CA ALA A 575 -25.03 19.13 6.18
C ALA A 575 -23.54 19.01 5.85
N GLY A 576 -23.19 19.14 4.58
CA GLY A 576 -21.83 19.05 4.06
C GLY A 576 -21.12 20.40 4.01
N THR A 577 -19.78 20.38 4.02
CA THR A 577 -18.98 21.60 3.88
C THR A 577 -18.83 22.02 2.41
N SER A 578 -19.08 23.30 2.12
CA SER A 578 -18.89 23.88 0.78
C SER A 578 -17.41 23.92 0.35
N SER A 579 -16.48 23.92 1.31
CA SER A 579 -15.03 23.93 1.01
C SER A 579 -14.53 22.63 0.44
N LYS A 580 -15.18 21.48 0.74
CA LYS A 580 -14.79 20.13 0.30
C LYS A 580 -16.00 19.28 -0.10
N PRO A 581 -16.79 19.70 -1.10
CA PRO A 581 -18.06 19.02 -1.44
C PRO A 581 -17.87 17.57 -1.86
N GLY A 582 -16.73 17.22 -2.46
CA GLY A 582 -16.42 15.84 -2.85
C GLY A 582 -16.27 14.89 -1.66
N LYS A 583 -15.90 15.39 -0.46
CA LYS A 583 -15.82 14.60 0.76
C LYS A 583 -17.23 14.29 1.27
N SER A 584 -18.07 15.32 1.39
CA SER A 584 -19.46 15.18 1.86
C SER A 584 -20.26 14.24 0.95
N LEU A 585 -20.09 14.34 -0.38
CA LEU A 585 -20.73 13.43 -1.35
C LEU A 585 -20.25 11.98 -1.19
N ARG A 586 -18.99 11.78 -0.85
CA ARG A 586 -18.47 10.42 -0.57
C ARG A 586 -19.12 9.85 0.68
N LEU A 587 -19.21 10.62 1.78
CA LEU A 587 -19.86 10.20 3.02
C LEU A 587 -21.34 9.87 2.80
N ALA A 588 -22.04 10.68 2.00
CA ALA A 588 -23.42 10.40 1.58
C ALA A 588 -23.51 9.09 0.78
N GLY A 589 -22.55 8.81 -0.11
CA GLY A 589 -22.47 7.57 -0.86
C GLY A 589 -22.16 6.35 0.03
N GLU A 590 -21.31 6.50 1.01
CA GLU A 590 -21.02 5.46 2.03
C GLU A 590 -22.30 5.16 2.83
N LEU A 591 -22.98 6.19 3.33
CA LEU A 591 -24.25 6.05 4.04
C LEU A 591 -25.32 5.33 3.19
N ALA A 592 -25.49 5.76 1.94
CA ALA A 592 -26.43 5.11 1.03
C ALA A 592 -26.11 3.63 0.77
N ALA A 593 -24.81 3.27 0.73
CA ALA A 593 -24.37 1.88 0.55
C ALA A 593 -24.76 1.01 1.76
N TYR A 594 -24.63 1.52 2.98
CA TYR A 594 -25.08 0.81 4.19
C TYR A 594 -26.60 0.68 4.25
N LEU A 595 -27.34 1.70 3.81
CA LEU A 595 -28.79 1.69 3.79
C LEU A 595 -29.42 0.74 2.73
N HIS A 596 -28.59 0.12 1.88
CA HIS A 596 -29.02 -0.95 0.97
C HIS A 596 -28.97 -2.36 1.57
N THR A 597 -28.54 -2.51 2.81
CA THR A 597 -28.50 -3.79 3.53
C THR A 597 -29.78 -4.01 4.34
N ASP A 598 -30.00 -5.24 4.80
CA ASP A 598 -31.14 -5.58 5.69
C ASP A 598 -31.09 -4.78 7.02
N ASP A 599 -29.91 -4.22 7.37
CA ASP A 599 -29.70 -3.38 8.54
C ASP A 599 -30.45 -2.04 8.45
N ALA A 600 -30.82 -1.58 7.26
CA ALA A 600 -31.66 -0.38 7.09
C ALA A 600 -33.05 -0.52 7.73
N MET A 601 -33.62 -1.72 7.81
CA MET A 601 -34.88 -1.97 8.51
C MET A 601 -34.69 -1.76 10.04
N VAL A 602 -33.56 -2.16 10.58
CA VAL A 602 -33.24 -1.99 12.00
C VAL A 602 -33.20 -0.50 12.38
N VAL A 603 -32.70 0.38 11.48
CA VAL A 603 -32.70 1.84 11.69
C VAL A 603 -34.10 2.41 11.86
N ALA A 604 -35.07 1.89 11.09
CA ALA A 604 -36.46 2.33 11.16
C ALA A 604 -37.16 1.84 12.44
N GLU A 605 -36.85 0.63 12.90
CA GLU A 605 -37.52 -0.07 14.01
C GLU A 605 -36.84 0.13 15.38
N ALA A 606 -35.62 0.63 15.40
CA ALA A 606 -34.82 0.81 16.63
C ALA A 606 -35.55 1.65 17.68
N SER A 607 -35.49 1.23 18.92
CA SER A 607 -36.13 1.96 20.05
C SER A 607 -35.24 3.05 20.61
N PHE A 608 -33.91 2.88 20.53
CA PHE A 608 -32.92 3.78 21.10
C PHE A 608 -31.97 4.36 20.04
N GLU A 609 -31.42 5.54 20.32
CA GLU A 609 -30.44 6.20 19.46
C GLU A 609 -29.16 5.36 19.24
N SER A 610 -28.70 4.63 20.27
CA SER A 610 -27.55 3.73 20.19
C SER A 610 -27.78 2.60 19.18
N GLU A 611 -28.98 2.02 19.15
CA GLU A 611 -29.33 0.94 18.23
C GLU A 611 -29.29 1.42 16.76
N VAL A 612 -29.74 2.67 16.51
CA VAL A 612 -29.65 3.28 15.17
C VAL A 612 -28.19 3.46 14.75
N LYS A 613 -27.33 3.95 15.65
CA LYS A 613 -25.92 4.17 15.38
C LYS A 613 -25.18 2.83 15.17
N GLU A 614 -25.47 1.82 15.97
CA GLU A 614 -24.89 0.49 15.85
C GLU A 614 -25.29 -0.20 14.53
N ALA A 615 -26.56 -0.07 14.11
CA ALA A 615 -27.02 -0.58 12.83
C ALA A 615 -26.25 0.03 11.64
N LEU A 616 -25.88 1.32 11.74
CA LEU A 616 -25.11 2.04 10.72
C LEU A 616 -23.59 1.79 10.83
N LEU A 617 -23.11 1.21 11.92
CA LEU A 617 -21.70 0.91 12.21
C LEU A 617 -21.48 -0.58 12.46
N PRO A 618 -21.71 -1.46 11.48
CA PRO A 618 -21.65 -2.90 11.68
C PRO A 618 -20.29 -3.37 12.23
N GLY A 619 -20.30 -4.08 13.40
CA GLY A 619 -19.13 -4.58 14.13
C GLY A 619 -18.40 -3.54 15.00
N LEU A 620 -18.97 -2.34 15.13
CA LEU A 620 -18.61 -1.37 16.15
C LEU A 620 -19.79 -1.19 17.10
N GLU A 621 -19.51 -0.93 18.36
CA GLU A 621 -20.47 -0.51 19.38
C GLU A 621 -20.24 0.96 19.70
N VAL A 622 -21.34 1.67 20.03
CA VAL A 622 -21.32 3.07 20.40
C VAL A 622 -21.76 3.19 21.85
N GLY A 623 -20.82 3.53 22.73
CA GLY A 623 -21.12 3.77 24.15
C GLY A 623 -21.27 5.26 24.44
N GLN A 624 -22.28 5.61 25.25
CA GLN A 624 -22.49 6.96 25.76
C GLN A 624 -22.29 6.96 27.29
N TYR A 625 -21.37 7.79 27.77
CA TYR A 625 -20.95 7.82 29.15
C TYR A 625 -21.10 9.22 29.72
N LEU A 626 -21.98 9.40 30.70
CA LEU A 626 -22.20 10.67 31.39
C LEU A 626 -21.23 10.81 32.56
N LEU A 627 -20.42 11.88 32.55
CA LEU A 627 -19.48 12.18 33.63
C LEU A 627 -20.17 12.80 34.86
N LEU A 628 -20.50 11.95 35.81
CA LEU A 628 -21.08 12.42 37.08
C LEU A 628 -20.01 12.36 38.19
N PRO A 629 -19.85 13.45 39.00
CA PRO A 629 -18.81 13.53 40.05
C PRO A 629 -18.88 12.40 41.10
N GLU A 630 -20.06 11.86 41.33
CA GLU A 630 -20.30 10.83 42.35
C GLU A 630 -20.10 9.39 41.83
N THR A 631 -19.73 9.22 40.58
CA THR A 631 -19.52 7.89 39.94
C THR A 631 -18.04 7.62 39.67
N GLU A 632 -17.68 6.37 39.42
CA GLU A 632 -16.29 5.97 39.11
C GLU A 632 -15.77 6.67 37.86
N ILE A 633 -16.62 6.92 36.86
CA ILE A 633 -16.29 7.69 35.67
C ILE A 633 -16.00 9.16 35.97
N GLY A 634 -16.49 9.70 37.08
CA GLY A 634 -16.19 11.05 37.56
C GLY A 634 -14.69 11.27 37.79
N ALA A 635 -13.88 10.23 37.93
CA ALA A 635 -12.43 10.34 38.05
C ALA A 635 -11.77 10.92 36.77
N LEU A 636 -12.47 10.96 35.63
CA LEU A 636 -12.04 11.59 34.40
C LEU A 636 -12.25 13.11 34.37
N ILE A 637 -13.08 13.65 35.27
CA ILE A 637 -13.38 15.09 35.34
C ILE A 637 -12.11 15.88 35.71
N GLY A 638 -11.85 16.94 34.95
CA GLY A 638 -10.67 17.79 35.09
C GLY A 638 -9.45 17.30 34.33
N LYS A 639 -9.49 16.11 33.73
CA LYS A 639 -8.39 15.62 32.85
C LYS A 639 -8.57 16.15 31.43
N THR A 640 -7.43 16.32 30.74
CA THR A 640 -7.40 16.64 29.32
C THR A 640 -7.38 15.36 28.49
N MET A 641 -7.76 15.45 27.22
CA MET A 641 -7.70 14.31 26.30
C MET A 641 -6.27 13.76 26.16
N GLU A 642 -5.25 14.61 26.30
CA GLU A 642 -3.84 14.20 26.28
C GLU A 642 -3.43 13.35 27.49
N GLU A 643 -4.09 13.58 28.65
CA GLU A 643 -3.83 12.84 29.89
C GLU A 643 -4.55 11.49 29.94
N LEU A 644 -5.51 11.28 29.04
CA LEU A 644 -6.20 10.01 28.92
C LEU A 644 -5.37 9.02 28.08
N GLN A 645 -5.23 7.81 28.57
CA GLN A 645 -4.71 6.69 27.80
C GLN A 645 -5.89 5.83 27.34
N VAL A 646 -6.45 6.21 26.21
CA VAL A 646 -7.50 5.42 25.57
C VAL A 646 -6.85 4.17 24.96
N ASP A 647 -7.43 2.99 25.17
CA ASP A 647 -6.99 1.73 24.57
C ASP A 647 -6.94 1.89 23.04
N GLU A 648 -5.97 1.26 22.35
CA GLU A 648 -5.79 1.37 20.90
C GLU A 648 -7.05 0.98 20.07
N GLU A 649 -7.95 0.20 20.68
CA GLU A 649 -9.19 -0.25 20.05
C GLU A 649 -10.40 0.64 20.35
N LEU A 650 -10.29 1.62 21.28
CA LEU A 650 -11.37 2.51 21.68
C LEU A 650 -11.08 3.94 21.22
N HIS A 651 -12.09 4.65 20.74
CA HIS A 651 -11.96 6.04 20.30
C HIS A 651 -13.06 6.92 20.92
N ILE A 652 -12.66 8.07 21.50
CA ILE A 652 -13.61 9.09 21.96
C ILE A 652 -13.89 9.99 20.75
N GLU A 653 -15.09 9.92 20.20
CA GLU A 653 -15.46 10.62 18.96
C GLU A 653 -16.13 11.98 19.20
N ALA A 654 -16.82 12.14 20.32
CA ALA A 654 -17.50 13.37 20.65
C ALA A 654 -17.65 13.56 22.17
N ILE A 655 -17.69 14.83 22.57
CA ILE A 655 -18.02 15.26 23.92
C ILE A 655 -19.25 16.17 23.81
N TYR A 656 -20.36 15.77 24.38
CA TYR A 656 -21.56 16.60 24.47
C TYR A 656 -21.53 17.40 25.79
N ARG A 657 -21.52 18.71 25.68
CA ARG A 657 -21.49 19.65 26.82
C ARG A 657 -22.60 20.67 26.69
N ARG A 658 -23.60 20.62 27.54
CA ARG A 658 -24.74 21.56 27.55
C ARG A 658 -25.44 21.70 26.19
N GLY A 659 -25.54 20.62 25.42
CA GLY A 659 -26.18 20.61 24.09
C GLY A 659 -25.27 21.00 22.93
N GLU A 660 -23.98 21.31 23.18
CA GLU A 660 -22.99 21.55 22.14
C GLU A 660 -22.08 20.31 21.96
N ILE A 661 -21.71 20.02 20.72
CA ILE A 661 -20.75 18.97 20.39
C ILE A 661 -19.34 19.58 20.39
N ILE A 662 -18.47 19.08 21.26
CA ILE A 662 -17.08 19.49 21.35
C ILE A 662 -16.21 18.38 20.78
N GLN A 663 -15.30 18.75 19.86
CA GLN A 663 -14.30 17.80 19.36
C GLN A 663 -13.28 17.46 20.45
N PRO A 664 -12.93 16.17 20.61
CA PRO A 664 -11.96 15.71 21.60
C PRO A 664 -10.52 15.99 21.15
N VAL A 665 -10.12 17.27 21.14
CA VAL A 665 -8.73 17.64 20.86
C VAL A 665 -7.88 17.54 22.14
N ASN A 666 -6.56 17.33 21.99
CA ASN A 666 -5.63 17.07 23.10
C ASN A 666 -5.76 18.02 24.29
N GLU A 667 -6.06 19.29 24.05
CA GLU A 667 -6.21 20.32 25.07
C GLU A 667 -7.61 20.35 25.70
N THR A 668 -8.58 19.60 25.18
CA THR A 668 -9.95 19.58 25.69
C THR A 668 -9.99 18.94 27.08
N SER A 669 -10.36 19.71 28.10
CA SER A 669 -10.55 19.19 29.45
C SER A 669 -12.00 18.72 29.66
N LEU A 670 -12.18 17.59 30.32
CA LEU A 670 -13.45 16.97 30.64
C LEU A 670 -14.07 17.67 31.85
N LEU A 671 -15.35 18.01 31.77
CA LEU A 671 -16.09 18.68 32.84
C LEU A 671 -17.20 17.77 33.40
N ALA A 672 -17.73 18.14 34.56
CA ALA A 672 -18.93 17.49 35.07
C ALA A 672 -20.12 17.71 34.11
N ASP A 673 -20.96 16.72 33.98
CA ASP A 673 -22.11 16.65 33.07
C ASP A 673 -21.75 16.57 31.60
N ASP A 674 -20.46 16.36 31.23
CA ASP A 674 -20.09 16.00 29.87
C ASP A 674 -20.56 14.57 29.58
N GLN A 675 -21.08 14.37 28.38
CA GLN A 675 -21.41 13.03 27.88
C GLN A 675 -20.38 12.64 26.79
N LEU A 676 -19.63 11.59 27.04
CA LEU A 676 -18.64 11.06 26.10
C LEU A 676 -19.30 10.05 25.15
N THR A 677 -19.06 10.18 23.85
CA THR A 677 -19.38 9.14 22.89
C THR A 677 -18.10 8.38 22.53
N VAL A 678 -18.07 7.10 22.86
CA VAL A 678 -16.93 6.21 22.65
C VAL A 678 -17.32 5.14 21.64
N ILE A 679 -16.46 4.87 20.67
CA ILE A 679 -16.62 3.79 19.69
C ILE A 679 -15.55 2.73 19.95
N GLY A 680 -15.93 1.47 19.82
CA GLY A 680 -15.02 0.33 19.89
C GLY A 680 -15.59 -0.89 19.18
N PRO A 681 -14.78 -1.94 18.95
CA PRO A 681 -15.25 -3.22 18.42
C PRO A 681 -16.37 -3.81 19.29
N SER A 682 -17.32 -4.53 18.66
CA SER A 682 -18.42 -5.18 19.39
C SER A 682 -17.91 -6.09 20.51
N GLY A 683 -18.39 -5.85 21.73
CA GLY A 683 -17.96 -6.54 22.95
C GLY A 683 -16.69 -6.00 23.61
N SER A 684 -16.12 -4.87 23.11
CA SER A 684 -14.93 -4.24 23.71
C SER A 684 -15.27 -3.05 24.59
N LEU A 685 -16.50 -2.49 24.49
CA LEU A 685 -16.89 -1.32 25.27
C LEU A 685 -16.93 -1.65 26.76
N PRO A 686 -16.21 -0.85 27.57
CA PRO A 686 -16.23 -1.03 29.03
C PRO A 686 -17.57 -0.59 29.63
N THR A 687 -17.93 -1.18 30.74
CA THR A 687 -19.00 -0.64 31.58
C THR A 687 -18.60 0.73 32.15
N SER A 688 -19.58 1.52 32.61
CA SER A 688 -19.30 2.84 33.22
C SER A 688 -18.32 2.79 34.41
N ALA A 689 -18.21 1.64 35.07
CA ALA A 689 -17.27 1.41 36.16
C ALA A 689 -15.85 1.10 35.63
N GLU A 690 -15.75 0.37 34.53
CA GLU A 690 -14.46 -0.06 33.95
C GLU A 690 -13.78 1.02 33.09
N ILE A 691 -14.56 1.99 32.57
CA ILE A 691 -14.05 3.02 31.66
C ILE A 691 -13.00 3.91 32.30
N ALA A 692 -13.19 4.27 33.58
CA ALA A 692 -12.22 5.07 34.33
C ALA A 692 -10.88 4.32 34.48
N GLU A 693 -10.92 3.01 34.71
CA GLU A 693 -9.72 2.16 34.86
C GLU A 693 -9.00 2.00 33.48
N LYS A 694 -9.75 1.89 32.40
CA LYS A 694 -9.20 1.77 31.03
C LYS A 694 -8.61 3.07 30.48
N PHE A 695 -9.12 4.25 30.93
CA PHE A 695 -8.70 5.55 30.40
C PHE A 695 -7.71 6.29 31.31
N ILE A 696 -7.46 5.80 32.53
CA ILE A 696 -6.50 6.39 33.46
C ILE A 696 -5.25 5.48 33.51
N LYS A 697 -4.09 6.07 33.24
CA LYS A 697 -2.80 5.40 33.41
C LYS A 697 -2.63 4.91 34.84
N LYS A 698 -2.45 3.61 35.07
CA LYS A 698 -1.90 3.12 36.33
C LYS A 698 -0.49 3.69 36.49
N PRO A 699 -0.14 4.34 37.60
CA PRO A 699 1.25 4.76 37.81
C PRO A 699 2.12 3.51 37.77
N ASP A 700 3.20 3.55 36.95
CA ASP A 700 4.21 2.51 36.86
C ASP A 700 4.75 2.26 38.30
N LEU A 701 4.33 1.18 38.92
CA LEU A 701 4.95 0.61 40.10
C LEU A 701 6.18 -0.17 39.62
N SER A 702 7.27 0.56 39.34
CA SER A 702 8.60 -0.02 39.12
C SER A 702 9.27 -0.32 40.44
#